data_16d7b22531e40ef6eb9658235a3057c1
#
_entry.id   16d7b22531e40ef6eb9658235a3057c1
#
_cell.length_a   1.000
_cell.length_b   1.000
_cell.length_c   1.000
_cell.angle_alpha   90.00
_cell.angle_beta   90.00
_cell.angle_gamma   90.00
#
_symmetry.space_group_name_H-M   'P 1'
#
loop_
_entity.id
_entity.type
_entity.pdbx_description
1 polymer ?
#
loop_
_entity_poly.entity_id
_entity_poly.type
_entity_poly.pdbx_seq_one_letter_code
_entity_poly.pdbx_strand_id
1 'polypeptide(L)'
;MNKELYPLYYPESISVIGVSPREDNFATIIFKNLIKAKDERTLNAEIYPVNPLYEECMGYKCLKEVPGTDLTIISVPSSLVWQYLKEADKRGTKTAIVISGGFTESGAGKLLKEKLKIRVLGPNTIGIVNTHNGLNTLFLPEKKATKDGKFLESLPKLKKGKVAIITQSGGVSVSILDELLTSNIGISSLTCLGNSEDITISDTLEFLSFDENTEAIAMYIEGIKDGKKFMKIASDLTKKKKAFALLAGVTQVGKRATMSHTASMMSDYETYSSALKQAGIIQVYTLRELTDVIKTYEMNGLPRSDKAIVLTNSGGAGVLAADNVAKQGVNVPDVSGILSELKATGKVPKIASLANPIDVSASGTDENIIEVYKKLSENGFSNFIIISTHYPPGITDKLPEAIKQISDRYKNFNIGVELGNTEWSEHLRNAFWQTGIPAFNSPEEASITMSYLVKSSKVQPTWHFSVRKEPEISFKGIVIDPESSEFLKEFGFVTPPWGWIDKSDLNELPYPIVLKVYRKDLIHKTEQNAVRINILNAQEALIAIEDLNKKFPDGRIYYQQMINGKEIRLGFVKDESFGAVVSVGAGGTLTELYRITSNYVCPVTSDEAVNMLKETKIFDLLKGYRSKTIYDPEKFARTISELSQWVYDKENLKELEINPLIINENGPHIIDLRMNFE
;
A
#
# COMPACT_ATOMS: atom_id res chain seq x y z
N MET A 1 -16.96 -6.29 17.01
CA MET A 1 -17.30 -4.91 16.61
C MET A 1 -16.46 -3.98 17.49
N ASN A 2 -15.53 -3.23 16.91
CA ASN A 2 -14.82 -2.22 17.68
C ASN A 2 -15.82 -1.10 18.01
N LYS A 3 -16.44 -1.19 19.19
CA LYS A 3 -17.48 -0.26 19.63
C LYS A 3 -16.95 1.15 19.92
N GLU A 4 -15.63 1.30 20.04
CA GLU A 4 -15.00 2.56 20.43
C GLU A 4 -15.13 3.66 19.38
N LEU A 5 -15.04 3.30 18.07
CA LEU A 5 -15.17 4.27 16.98
C LEU A 5 -16.60 4.39 16.44
N TYR A 6 -17.56 3.58 16.90
CA TYR A 6 -18.94 3.67 16.45
C TYR A 6 -19.51 5.09 16.64
N PRO A 7 -19.32 5.78 17.79
CA PRO A 7 -19.81 7.13 17.99
C PRO A 7 -19.19 8.19 17.05
N LEU A 8 -18.03 7.92 16.48
CA LEU A 8 -17.39 8.79 15.48
C LEU A 8 -18.14 8.78 14.15
N TYR A 9 -18.60 7.61 13.71
CA TYR A 9 -19.25 7.43 12.40
C TYR A 9 -20.78 7.44 12.47
N TYR A 10 -21.38 7.09 13.62
CA TYR A 10 -22.82 6.99 13.86
C TYR A 10 -23.20 7.67 15.17
N PRO A 11 -22.91 8.99 15.32
CA PRO A 11 -23.26 9.71 16.56
C PRO A 11 -24.76 9.96 16.67
N GLU A 12 -25.33 9.80 17.88
CA GLU A 12 -26.69 10.21 18.21
C GLU A 12 -26.72 11.63 18.78
N SER A 13 -25.59 12.15 19.23
CA SER A 13 -25.42 13.51 19.71
C SER A 13 -24.08 14.11 19.30
N ILE A 14 -24.10 15.37 18.85
CA ILE A 14 -22.92 16.08 18.31
C ILE A 14 -22.84 17.46 18.95
N SER A 15 -21.67 17.82 19.48
CA SER A 15 -21.38 19.21 19.86
C SER A 15 -20.33 19.82 18.92
N VAL A 16 -20.52 21.08 18.51
CA VAL A 16 -19.59 21.82 17.66
C VAL A 16 -19.07 23.03 18.43
N ILE A 17 -17.77 23.02 18.77
CA ILE A 17 -17.13 24.05 19.56
C ILE A 17 -16.48 25.09 18.63
N GLY A 18 -16.79 26.36 18.87
CA GLY A 18 -16.27 27.50 18.10
C GLY A 18 -17.25 28.08 17.09
N VAL A 19 -18.52 27.63 17.08
CA VAL A 19 -19.58 28.20 16.24
C VAL A 19 -19.74 29.69 16.55
N SER A 20 -19.84 30.53 15.52
CA SER A 20 -19.94 31.98 15.65
C SER A 20 -20.88 32.56 14.60
N PRO A 21 -21.32 33.83 14.72
CA PRO A 21 -22.12 34.49 13.68
C PRO A 21 -21.41 34.69 12.33
N ARG A 22 -20.10 34.50 12.27
CA ARG A 22 -19.30 34.65 11.06
C ARG A 22 -19.53 33.47 10.10
N GLU A 23 -19.95 33.78 8.88
CA GLU A 23 -20.25 32.74 7.88
C GLU A 23 -19.03 31.98 7.33
N ASP A 24 -17.85 32.61 7.37
CA ASP A 24 -16.56 32.05 6.92
C ASP A 24 -15.83 31.24 8.01
N ASN A 25 -16.42 31.14 9.20
CA ASN A 25 -15.85 30.38 10.30
C ASN A 25 -16.03 28.87 10.08
N PHE A 26 -14.98 28.08 10.23
CA PHE A 26 -14.98 26.63 9.99
C PHE A 26 -16.02 25.90 10.85
N ALA A 27 -16.09 26.18 12.15
CA ALA A 27 -17.10 25.57 13.02
C ALA A 27 -18.53 25.90 12.55
N THR A 28 -18.76 27.12 12.06
CA THR A 28 -20.06 27.57 11.55
C THR A 28 -20.44 26.84 10.27
N ILE A 29 -19.49 26.62 9.35
CA ILE A 29 -19.71 25.82 8.13
C ILE A 29 -20.06 24.37 8.48
N ILE A 30 -19.30 23.76 9.41
CA ILE A 30 -19.58 22.39 9.89
C ILE A 30 -20.99 22.33 10.50
N PHE A 31 -21.32 23.29 11.36
CA PHE A 31 -22.63 23.34 12.01
C PHE A 31 -23.77 23.46 10.97
N LYS A 32 -23.60 24.32 9.96
CA LYS A 32 -24.53 24.45 8.83
C LYS A 32 -24.76 23.12 8.10
N ASN A 33 -23.67 22.38 7.79
CA ASN A 33 -23.75 21.11 7.12
C ASN A 33 -24.54 20.07 7.94
N LEU A 34 -24.28 20.02 9.25
CA LEU A 34 -24.98 19.08 10.16
C LEU A 34 -26.46 19.44 10.30
N ILE A 35 -26.81 20.72 10.49
CA ILE A 35 -28.21 21.17 10.59
C ILE A 35 -28.96 20.89 9.30
N LYS A 36 -28.36 21.19 8.14
CA LYS A 36 -28.94 20.87 6.84
C LYS A 36 -29.27 19.36 6.72
N ALA A 37 -28.32 18.49 7.09
CA ALA A 37 -28.54 17.05 7.05
C ALA A 37 -29.65 16.60 8.03
N LYS A 38 -29.78 17.24 9.20
CA LYS A 38 -30.87 17.02 10.15
C LYS A 38 -32.21 17.45 9.58
N ASP A 39 -32.31 18.64 8.97
CA ASP A 39 -33.52 19.17 8.36
C ASP A 39 -33.99 18.30 7.17
N GLU A 40 -33.03 17.80 6.37
CA GLU A 40 -33.27 16.84 5.27
C GLU A 40 -33.60 15.42 5.80
N ARG A 41 -33.59 15.19 7.10
CA ARG A 41 -33.83 13.90 7.77
C ARG A 41 -32.88 12.78 7.35
N THR A 42 -31.69 13.14 6.90
CA THR A 42 -30.62 12.21 6.58
C THR A 42 -29.74 11.91 7.79
N LEU A 43 -29.57 12.89 8.71
CA LEU A 43 -28.85 12.75 9.96
C LEU A 43 -29.81 12.72 11.14
N ASN A 44 -29.80 11.61 11.89
CA ASN A 44 -30.59 11.46 13.12
C ASN A 44 -29.70 11.67 14.35
N ALA A 45 -29.36 12.93 14.67
CA ALA A 45 -28.54 13.30 15.80
C ALA A 45 -29.01 14.62 16.42
N GLU A 46 -28.85 14.74 17.75
CA GLU A 46 -28.99 16.03 18.43
C GLU A 46 -27.70 16.84 18.24
N ILE A 47 -27.83 18.13 17.87
CA ILE A 47 -26.70 18.98 17.49
C ILE A 47 -26.65 20.22 18.38
N TYR A 48 -25.53 20.47 19.05
CA TYR A 48 -25.33 21.53 20.03
C TYR A 48 -24.19 22.48 19.59
N PRO A 49 -24.48 23.77 19.27
CA PRO A 49 -23.44 24.76 19.09
C PRO A 49 -22.89 25.18 20.45
N VAL A 50 -21.56 25.24 20.57
CA VAL A 50 -20.86 25.62 21.82
C VAL A 50 -19.98 26.83 21.56
N ASN A 51 -20.26 27.94 22.28
CA ASN A 51 -19.42 29.12 22.29
C ASN A 51 -19.74 29.98 23.53
N PRO A 52 -18.78 30.21 24.43
CA PRO A 52 -19.04 31.01 25.64
C PRO A 52 -19.28 32.50 25.35
N LEU A 53 -18.91 33.01 24.17
CA LEU A 53 -19.00 34.43 23.82
C LEU A 53 -20.38 34.83 23.26
N TYR A 54 -21.18 33.88 22.76
CA TYR A 54 -22.45 34.18 22.12
C TYR A 54 -23.61 33.47 22.81
N GLU A 55 -24.75 34.15 22.91
CA GLU A 55 -26.00 33.55 23.42
C GLU A 55 -26.69 32.69 22.36
N GLU A 56 -26.58 33.13 21.12
CA GLU A 56 -27.24 32.49 19.97
C GLU A 56 -26.33 32.56 18.72
N CYS A 57 -26.34 31.52 17.93
CA CYS A 57 -25.70 31.45 16.64
C CYS A 57 -26.66 30.80 15.63
N MET A 58 -26.93 31.48 14.52
CA MET A 58 -27.79 30.97 13.43
C MET A 58 -29.21 30.53 13.87
N GLY A 59 -29.82 31.24 14.84
CA GLY A 59 -31.13 30.86 15.40
C GLY A 59 -31.09 29.73 16.42
N TYR A 60 -29.91 29.24 16.80
CA TYR A 60 -29.74 28.20 17.80
C TYR A 60 -29.07 28.75 19.05
N LYS A 61 -29.58 28.39 20.24
CA LYS A 61 -29.00 28.79 21.52
C LYS A 61 -27.61 28.15 21.68
N CYS A 62 -26.56 28.94 21.85
CA CYS A 62 -25.21 28.47 22.13
C CYS A 62 -25.08 28.00 23.57
N LEU A 63 -24.46 26.86 23.77
CA LEU A 63 -24.07 26.37 25.08
C LEU A 63 -22.76 27.05 25.52
N LYS A 64 -22.67 27.39 26.81
CA LYS A 64 -21.46 28.00 27.40
C LYS A 64 -20.39 26.96 27.75
N GLU A 65 -20.81 25.75 28.05
CA GLU A 65 -20.00 24.61 28.47
C GLU A 65 -20.17 23.47 27.46
N VAL A 66 -19.17 22.61 27.36
CA VAL A 66 -19.20 21.43 26.48
C VAL A 66 -20.18 20.39 27.04
N PRO A 67 -21.23 19.99 26.36
CA PRO A 67 -22.08 18.87 26.78
C PRO A 67 -21.35 17.53 26.59
N GLY A 68 -21.69 16.52 27.39
CA GLY A 68 -21.28 15.15 27.11
C GLY A 68 -22.05 14.59 25.91
N THR A 69 -21.38 14.35 24.80
CA THR A 69 -21.95 13.88 23.53
C THR A 69 -21.23 12.66 23.00
N ASP A 70 -21.81 11.99 22.01
CA ASP A 70 -21.13 10.92 21.29
C ASP A 70 -19.93 11.46 20.52
N LEU A 71 -20.10 12.62 19.87
CA LEU A 71 -19.08 13.28 19.07
C LEU A 71 -18.95 14.75 19.42
N THR A 72 -17.75 15.21 19.70
CA THR A 72 -17.41 16.64 19.84
C THR A 72 -16.49 17.08 18.72
N ILE A 73 -16.85 18.15 18.00
CA ILE A 73 -16.03 18.73 16.94
C ILE A 73 -15.42 20.03 17.46
N ILE A 74 -14.08 20.13 17.43
CA ILE A 74 -13.33 21.24 18.00
C ILE A 74 -12.67 22.04 16.88
N SER A 75 -13.12 23.27 16.69
CA SER A 75 -12.55 24.22 15.71
C SER A 75 -12.36 25.58 16.36
N VAL A 76 -11.31 25.66 17.19
CA VAL A 76 -10.89 26.85 17.93
C VAL A 76 -9.39 27.07 17.78
N PRO A 77 -8.80 28.23 18.14
CA PRO A 77 -7.35 28.40 18.16
C PRO A 77 -6.63 27.28 18.90
N SER A 78 -5.47 26.83 18.39
CA SER A 78 -4.72 25.67 18.91
C SER A 78 -4.43 25.74 20.41
N SER A 79 -4.21 26.95 20.95
CA SER A 79 -3.98 27.21 22.39
C SER A 79 -5.15 26.81 23.29
N LEU A 80 -6.37 26.76 22.79
CA LEU A 80 -7.59 26.40 23.51
C LEU A 80 -8.01 24.95 23.37
N VAL A 81 -7.53 24.25 22.34
CA VAL A 81 -7.99 22.89 21.99
C VAL A 81 -7.82 21.92 23.15
N TRP A 82 -6.66 21.94 23.82
CA TRP A 82 -6.38 21.02 24.92
C TRP A 82 -7.35 21.19 26.09
N GLN A 83 -7.72 22.44 26.41
CA GLN A 83 -8.70 22.74 27.46
C GLN A 83 -10.07 22.13 27.13
N TYR A 84 -10.55 22.34 25.90
CA TYR A 84 -11.84 21.79 25.46
C TYR A 84 -11.85 20.27 25.37
N LEU A 85 -10.75 19.65 24.95
CA LEU A 85 -10.61 18.18 24.97
C LEU A 85 -10.74 17.61 26.39
N LYS A 86 -10.06 18.23 27.36
CA LYS A 86 -10.15 17.82 28.77
C LYS A 86 -11.55 18.01 29.34
N GLU A 87 -12.22 19.10 28.99
CA GLU A 87 -13.60 19.33 29.38
C GLU A 87 -14.54 18.27 28.77
N ALA A 88 -14.43 17.97 27.48
CA ALA A 88 -15.20 16.95 26.81
C ALA A 88 -14.97 15.55 27.42
N ASP A 89 -13.72 15.18 27.69
CA ASP A 89 -13.37 13.91 28.35
C ASP A 89 -13.99 13.81 29.76
N LYS A 90 -13.91 14.87 30.56
CA LYS A 90 -14.51 14.95 31.90
C LYS A 90 -16.05 14.82 31.85
N ARG A 91 -16.68 15.33 30.80
CA ARG A 91 -18.14 15.28 30.60
C ARG A 91 -18.64 13.97 30.00
N GLY A 92 -17.71 13.05 29.67
CA GLY A 92 -18.04 11.72 29.15
C GLY A 92 -18.29 11.67 27.66
N THR A 93 -17.79 12.63 26.88
CA THR A 93 -17.76 12.56 25.43
C THR A 93 -16.97 11.32 24.98
N LYS A 94 -17.47 10.61 23.97
CA LYS A 94 -16.88 9.34 23.52
C LYS A 94 -15.79 9.54 22.46
N THR A 95 -16.02 10.46 21.51
CA THR A 95 -15.10 10.72 20.40
C THR A 95 -14.99 12.22 20.11
N ALA A 96 -13.83 12.67 19.64
CA ALA A 96 -13.62 14.04 19.22
C ALA A 96 -12.96 14.13 17.84
N ILE A 97 -13.31 15.17 17.08
CA ILE A 97 -12.62 15.59 15.85
C ILE A 97 -11.96 16.95 16.13
N VAL A 98 -10.64 17.04 15.97
CA VAL A 98 -9.89 18.28 16.15
C VAL A 98 -9.49 18.84 14.78
N ILE A 99 -10.27 19.82 14.30
CA ILE A 99 -10.05 20.50 13.01
C ILE A 99 -8.78 21.35 13.06
N SER A 100 -8.53 22.01 14.18
CA SER A 100 -7.43 22.96 14.35
C SER A 100 -6.07 22.32 14.10
N GLY A 101 -5.20 23.02 13.35
CA GLY A 101 -3.78 22.76 13.20
C GLY A 101 -2.94 23.64 14.14
N GLY A 102 -1.60 23.62 13.94
CA GLY A 102 -0.65 24.40 14.74
C GLY A 102 0.00 23.58 15.87
N PHE A 103 0.22 22.29 15.63
CA PHE A 103 0.82 21.34 16.57
C PHE A 103 2.16 20.78 16.05
N THR A 104 2.29 19.48 15.85
CA THR A 104 3.55 18.86 15.40
C THR A 104 4.01 19.38 14.04
N GLU A 105 3.09 19.67 13.13
CA GLU A 105 3.37 20.22 11.80
C GLU A 105 3.95 21.64 11.84
N SER A 106 3.68 22.39 12.91
CA SER A 106 4.27 23.73 13.11
C SER A 106 5.47 23.72 14.07
N GLY A 107 5.89 22.54 14.55
CA GLY A 107 6.95 22.40 15.55
C GLY A 107 6.52 22.72 17.00
N ALA A 108 5.24 22.96 17.26
CA ALA A 108 4.73 23.26 18.60
C ALA A 108 4.55 22.02 19.50
N GLY A 109 4.82 20.82 18.97
CA GLY A 109 4.71 19.54 19.68
C GLY A 109 3.34 18.88 19.56
N LYS A 110 3.14 17.76 20.28
CA LYS A 110 1.90 16.99 20.23
C LYS A 110 0.76 17.70 20.96
N LEU A 111 -0.47 17.54 20.46
CA LEU A 111 -1.69 17.97 21.13
C LEU A 111 -1.93 17.15 22.40
N LEU A 112 -1.85 15.81 22.28
CA LEU A 112 -2.15 14.90 23.38
C LEU A 112 -0.99 14.84 24.36
N LYS A 113 -1.13 15.53 25.49
CA LYS A 113 -0.11 15.64 26.56
C LYS A 113 -0.20 14.51 27.58
N GLU A 114 -1.37 13.87 27.68
CA GLU A 114 -1.66 12.74 28.55
C GLU A 114 -2.73 11.84 27.92
N LYS A 115 -2.90 10.63 28.42
CA LYS A 115 -3.92 9.70 27.94
C LYS A 115 -5.30 10.16 28.40
N LEU A 116 -6.22 10.33 27.45
CA LEU A 116 -7.62 10.60 27.67
C LEU A 116 -8.45 9.33 27.51
N LYS A 117 -9.71 9.35 27.95
CA LYS A 117 -10.70 8.28 27.68
C LYS A 117 -11.37 8.47 26.32
N ILE A 118 -11.53 9.74 25.91
CA ILE A 118 -12.08 10.11 24.61
C ILE A 118 -11.09 9.73 23.48
N ARG A 119 -11.61 9.15 22.40
CA ARG A 119 -10.83 8.88 21.19
C ARG A 119 -10.79 10.11 20.27
N VAL A 120 -9.64 10.45 19.76
CA VAL A 120 -9.40 11.74 19.07
C VAL A 120 -8.96 11.52 17.62
N LEU A 121 -9.75 12.04 16.65
CA LEU A 121 -9.38 12.16 15.25
C LEU A 121 -8.65 13.49 15.01
N GLY A 122 -7.51 13.45 14.35
CA GLY A 122 -6.66 14.61 14.09
C GLY A 122 -5.47 14.69 15.05
N PRO A 123 -5.01 15.90 15.46
CA PRO A 123 -5.46 17.24 15.01
C PRO A 123 -5.14 17.50 13.52
N ASN A 124 -5.43 18.71 13.05
CA ASN A 124 -5.14 19.14 11.68
C ASN A 124 -5.87 18.27 10.63
N THR A 125 -7.16 18.03 10.85
CA THR A 125 -8.00 17.25 9.94
C THR A 125 -9.11 18.10 9.30
N ILE A 126 -9.63 17.68 8.15
CA ILE A 126 -10.85 18.24 7.59
C ILE A 126 -12.11 17.54 8.12
N GLY A 127 -11.97 16.47 8.91
CA GLY A 127 -13.07 15.73 9.48
C GLY A 127 -13.44 14.44 8.76
N ILE A 128 -14.71 14.07 8.88
CA ILE A 128 -15.27 12.85 8.29
C ILE A 128 -16.57 13.10 7.54
N VAL A 129 -16.88 12.19 6.62
CA VAL A 129 -18.17 12.05 5.97
C VAL A 129 -18.64 10.61 6.12
N ASN A 130 -19.91 10.42 6.43
CA ASN A 130 -20.61 9.14 6.25
C ASN A 130 -21.88 9.41 5.46
N THR A 131 -21.91 8.98 4.20
CA THR A 131 -23.01 9.30 3.28
C THR A 131 -24.28 8.51 3.58
N HIS A 132 -24.17 7.38 4.29
CA HIS A 132 -25.30 6.51 4.59
C HIS A 132 -26.20 7.05 5.70
N ASN A 133 -25.65 7.85 6.63
CA ASN A 133 -26.42 8.50 7.69
C ASN A 133 -26.39 10.05 7.61
N GLY A 134 -25.85 10.64 6.54
CA GLY A 134 -25.81 12.07 6.32
C GLY A 134 -24.80 12.86 7.16
N LEU A 135 -23.90 12.19 7.89
CA LEU A 135 -22.87 12.87 8.67
C LEU A 135 -21.86 13.55 7.75
N ASN A 136 -21.72 14.89 7.86
CA ASN A 136 -20.77 15.69 7.14
C ASN A 136 -20.12 16.72 8.09
N THR A 137 -18.89 16.46 8.51
CA THR A 137 -18.15 17.33 9.41
C THR A 137 -17.10 18.18 8.68
N LEU A 138 -17.14 18.24 7.35
CA LEU A 138 -16.21 19.04 6.55
C LEU A 138 -16.52 20.54 6.73
N PHE A 139 -15.46 21.35 6.80
CA PHE A 139 -15.58 22.81 6.78
C PHE A 139 -15.56 23.37 5.35
N LEU A 140 -16.07 22.60 4.37
CA LEU A 140 -16.12 22.97 2.96
C LEU A 140 -17.52 23.47 2.62
N PRO A 141 -17.66 24.72 2.13
CA PRO A 141 -18.96 25.23 1.69
C PRO A 141 -19.35 24.63 0.33
N GLU A 142 -20.63 24.32 0.16
CA GLU A 142 -21.15 23.82 -1.11
C GLU A 142 -20.99 24.82 -2.26
N LYS A 143 -21.04 26.13 -1.96
CA LYS A 143 -20.91 27.21 -2.95
C LYS A 143 -19.94 28.27 -2.45
N LYS A 144 -19.20 28.88 -3.37
CA LYS A 144 -18.31 30.02 -3.12
C LYS A 144 -18.65 31.18 -4.07
N ALA A 145 -18.55 32.39 -3.53
CA ALA A 145 -18.73 33.60 -4.34
C ALA A 145 -17.48 33.90 -5.19
N THR A 146 -17.68 34.23 -6.46
CA THR A 146 -16.64 34.81 -7.34
C THR A 146 -16.43 36.27 -7.02
N LYS A 147 -15.40 36.91 -7.62
CA LYS A 147 -15.18 38.39 -7.53
C LYS A 147 -16.40 39.19 -7.99
N ASP A 148 -17.15 38.66 -8.94
CA ASP A 148 -18.32 39.34 -9.53
C ASP A 148 -19.62 39.03 -8.76
N GLY A 149 -19.51 38.39 -7.57
CA GLY A 149 -20.67 38.10 -6.72
C GLY A 149 -21.52 36.90 -7.16
N LYS A 150 -21.11 36.16 -8.20
CA LYS A 150 -21.77 34.92 -8.60
C LYS A 150 -21.37 33.80 -7.64
N PHE A 151 -22.33 32.94 -7.26
CA PHE A 151 -22.06 31.75 -6.51
C PHE A 151 -21.84 30.55 -7.44
N LEU A 152 -20.67 29.96 -7.37
CA LEU A 152 -20.34 28.71 -8.08
C LEU A 152 -20.34 27.55 -7.09
N GLU A 153 -20.70 26.35 -7.57
CA GLU A 153 -20.59 25.11 -6.81
C GLU A 153 -19.11 24.87 -6.46
N SER A 154 -18.82 24.62 -5.20
CA SER A 154 -17.47 24.40 -4.66
C SER A 154 -17.29 22.97 -4.19
N LEU A 155 -18.36 22.33 -3.72
CA LEU A 155 -18.40 20.92 -3.37
C LEU A 155 -19.74 20.36 -3.86
N PRO A 156 -19.75 19.46 -4.86
CA PRO A 156 -20.97 18.79 -5.30
C PRO A 156 -21.64 18.00 -4.19
N LYS A 157 -22.93 17.72 -4.33
CA LYS A 157 -23.70 16.96 -3.33
C LYS A 157 -23.10 15.58 -3.09
N LEU A 158 -22.84 15.26 -1.82
CA LEU A 158 -22.37 13.95 -1.40
C LEU A 158 -23.37 12.85 -1.77
N LYS A 159 -22.88 11.72 -2.30
CA LYS A 159 -23.67 10.57 -2.75
C LYS A 159 -23.27 9.30 -2.04
N LYS A 160 -24.25 8.44 -1.82
CA LYS A 160 -24.01 7.10 -1.27
C LYS A 160 -23.25 6.24 -2.28
N GLY A 161 -22.25 5.55 -1.81
CA GLY A 161 -21.47 4.56 -2.54
C GLY A 161 -20.98 3.47 -1.58
N LYS A 162 -20.07 2.64 -2.02
CA LYS A 162 -19.58 1.46 -1.30
C LYS A 162 -18.08 1.46 -1.03
N VAL A 163 -17.35 2.46 -1.51
CA VAL A 163 -15.91 2.63 -1.25
C VAL A 163 -15.71 3.64 -0.13
N ALA A 164 -15.00 3.25 0.93
CA ALA A 164 -14.53 4.15 1.97
C ALA A 164 -13.16 4.75 1.59
N ILE A 165 -12.97 6.02 1.91
CA ILE A 165 -11.72 6.73 1.66
C ILE A 165 -11.06 7.07 3.00
N ILE A 166 -9.77 6.73 3.14
CA ILE A 166 -8.93 7.10 4.28
C ILE A 166 -7.76 7.93 3.76
N THR A 167 -7.56 9.12 4.29
CA THR A 167 -6.42 9.97 3.92
C THR A 167 -5.73 10.56 5.14
N GLN A 168 -4.45 10.87 5.02
CA GLN A 168 -3.71 11.65 6.02
C GLN A 168 -3.58 13.13 5.64
N SER A 169 -3.99 13.50 4.41
CA SER A 169 -3.92 14.86 3.89
C SER A 169 -5.30 15.46 3.62
N GLY A 170 -5.58 16.63 4.19
CA GLY A 170 -6.82 17.37 3.94
C GLY A 170 -6.98 17.79 2.48
N GLY A 171 -5.91 18.31 1.86
CA GLY A 171 -5.93 18.72 0.46
C GLY A 171 -6.20 17.57 -0.50
N VAL A 172 -5.56 16.42 -0.27
CA VAL A 172 -5.78 15.20 -1.08
C VAL A 172 -7.20 14.67 -0.91
N SER A 173 -7.76 14.73 0.31
CA SER A 173 -9.16 14.37 0.56
C SER A 173 -10.13 15.17 -0.32
N VAL A 174 -9.93 16.48 -0.37
CA VAL A 174 -10.77 17.38 -1.18
C VAL A 174 -10.62 17.08 -2.67
N SER A 175 -9.40 16.86 -3.15
CA SER A 175 -9.14 16.54 -4.56
C SER A 175 -9.80 15.23 -4.98
N ILE A 176 -9.77 14.19 -4.12
CA ILE A 176 -10.46 12.92 -4.38
C ILE A 176 -11.97 13.13 -4.41
N LEU A 177 -12.54 13.85 -3.43
CA LEU A 177 -13.97 14.13 -3.40
C LEU A 177 -14.44 14.89 -4.64
N ASP A 178 -13.72 15.95 -5.02
CA ASP A 178 -14.05 16.77 -6.18
C ASP A 178 -14.11 15.93 -7.46
N GLU A 179 -13.08 15.14 -7.70
CA GLU A 179 -12.96 14.24 -8.85
C GLU A 179 -14.07 13.17 -8.90
N LEU A 180 -14.44 12.59 -7.75
CA LEU A 180 -15.48 11.57 -7.69
C LEU A 180 -16.88 12.17 -7.85
N LEU A 181 -17.18 13.26 -7.13
CA LEU A 181 -18.51 13.86 -7.13
C LEU A 181 -18.83 14.53 -8.45
N THR A 182 -17.87 15.18 -9.10
CA THR A 182 -18.02 15.73 -10.46
C THR A 182 -18.26 14.64 -11.50
N SER A 183 -17.71 13.44 -11.28
CA SER A 183 -18.00 12.25 -12.08
C SER A 183 -19.29 11.53 -11.66
N ASN A 184 -20.09 12.12 -10.77
CA ASN A 184 -21.33 11.54 -10.23
C ASN A 184 -21.14 10.23 -9.45
N ILE A 185 -19.96 9.99 -8.90
CA ILE A 185 -19.61 8.79 -8.12
C ILE A 185 -19.80 9.06 -6.63
N GLY A 186 -20.48 8.14 -5.93
CA GLY A 186 -20.63 8.16 -4.48
C GLY A 186 -19.50 7.48 -3.73
N ILE A 187 -19.51 7.65 -2.40
CA ILE A 187 -18.59 6.96 -1.47
C ILE A 187 -19.40 6.46 -0.27
N SER A 188 -18.90 5.46 0.45
CA SER A 188 -19.53 5.08 1.72
C SER A 188 -19.15 6.07 2.83
N SER A 189 -17.88 6.37 2.96
CA SER A 189 -17.36 7.33 3.93
C SER A 189 -16.03 7.94 3.47
N LEU A 190 -15.68 9.07 4.08
CA LEU A 190 -14.34 9.65 4.01
C LEU A 190 -13.85 9.92 5.43
N THR A 191 -12.63 9.51 5.74
CA THR A 191 -11.94 9.83 7.00
C THR A 191 -10.62 10.50 6.69
N CYS A 192 -10.48 11.76 7.06
CA CYS A 192 -9.21 12.46 7.04
C CYS A 192 -8.57 12.36 8.42
N LEU A 193 -7.41 11.69 8.52
CA LEU A 193 -6.74 11.44 9.80
C LEU A 193 -5.94 12.64 10.32
N GLY A 194 -5.52 13.55 9.44
CA GLY A 194 -4.61 14.64 9.82
C GLY A 194 -3.32 14.11 10.43
N ASN A 195 -2.87 14.69 11.55
CA ASN A 195 -1.64 14.26 12.22
C ASN A 195 -1.73 12.87 12.89
N SER A 196 -2.94 12.30 13.00
CA SER A 196 -3.17 10.93 13.48
C SER A 196 -2.48 10.64 14.83
N GLU A 197 -2.71 11.49 15.82
CA GLU A 197 -2.04 11.34 17.13
C GLU A 197 -2.62 10.22 18.00
N ASP A 198 -3.93 9.92 17.87
CA ASP A 198 -4.61 8.81 18.57
C ASP A 198 -5.25 7.86 17.54
N ILE A 199 -6.29 8.29 16.83
CA ILE A 199 -6.94 7.45 15.83
C ILE A 199 -6.02 7.33 14.61
N THR A 200 -5.63 6.08 14.29
CA THR A 200 -4.70 5.72 13.22
C THR A 200 -5.43 5.11 12.01
N ILE A 201 -4.66 4.85 10.95
CA ILE A 201 -5.15 4.05 9.80
C ILE A 201 -5.65 2.69 10.28
N SER A 202 -4.93 2.03 11.19
CA SER A 202 -5.29 0.71 11.72
C SER A 202 -6.63 0.73 12.45
N ASP A 203 -6.88 1.74 13.29
CA ASP A 203 -8.16 1.89 13.99
C ASP A 203 -9.32 2.07 13.02
N THR A 204 -9.11 2.89 11.99
CA THR A 204 -10.11 3.15 10.94
C THR A 204 -10.39 1.89 10.12
N LEU A 205 -9.34 1.14 9.71
CA LEU A 205 -9.50 -0.14 9.01
C LEU A 205 -10.24 -1.18 9.87
N GLU A 206 -9.93 -1.22 11.17
CA GLU A 206 -10.62 -2.13 12.09
C GLU A 206 -12.11 -1.82 12.14
N PHE A 207 -12.50 -0.55 12.25
CA PHE A 207 -13.90 -0.13 12.19
C PHE A 207 -14.55 -0.51 10.84
N LEU A 208 -13.93 -0.15 9.73
CA LEU A 208 -14.44 -0.40 8.39
C LEU A 208 -14.51 -1.89 8.03
N SER A 209 -13.77 -2.76 8.72
CA SER A 209 -13.86 -4.21 8.53
C SER A 209 -15.24 -4.77 8.88
N PHE A 210 -15.98 -4.09 9.76
CA PHE A 210 -17.32 -4.44 10.22
C PHE A 210 -18.44 -3.56 9.61
N ASP A 211 -18.10 -2.45 8.94
CA ASP A 211 -19.10 -1.57 8.32
C ASP A 211 -19.70 -2.22 7.08
N GLU A 212 -21.00 -2.54 7.15
CA GLU A 212 -21.74 -3.23 6.08
C GLU A 212 -21.95 -2.36 4.83
N ASN A 213 -21.85 -1.03 4.97
CA ASN A 213 -21.98 -0.10 3.86
C ASN A 213 -20.69 0.03 3.03
N THR A 214 -19.58 -0.54 3.50
CA THR A 214 -18.28 -0.46 2.85
C THR A 214 -17.87 -1.81 2.27
N GLU A 215 -17.66 -1.90 0.95
CA GLU A 215 -17.17 -3.08 0.25
C GLU A 215 -15.66 -3.00 -0.07
N ALA A 216 -15.15 -1.79 -0.31
CA ALA A 216 -13.75 -1.55 -0.60
C ALA A 216 -13.21 -0.30 0.09
N ILE A 217 -11.89 -0.21 0.25
CA ILE A 217 -11.22 0.90 0.91
C ILE A 217 -10.14 1.46 -0.03
N ALA A 218 -10.10 2.77 -0.18
CA ALA A 218 -9.05 3.50 -0.87
C ALA A 218 -8.28 4.38 0.13
N MET A 219 -6.95 4.30 0.12
CA MET A 219 -6.10 4.96 1.11
C MET A 219 -5.07 5.86 0.46
N TYR A 220 -4.83 7.03 1.06
CA TYR A 220 -3.65 7.85 0.84
C TYR A 220 -2.82 7.87 2.12
N ILE A 221 -1.59 7.33 2.06
CA ILE A 221 -0.77 7.01 3.22
C ILE A 221 0.54 7.80 3.16
N GLU A 222 0.81 8.60 4.18
CA GLU A 222 2.08 9.32 4.39
C GLU A 222 2.98 8.59 5.40
N GLY A 223 2.39 7.78 6.28
CA GLY A 223 3.11 6.94 7.24
C GLY A 223 2.17 6.08 8.09
N ILE A 224 2.68 4.97 8.58
CA ILE A 224 1.99 4.03 9.46
C ILE A 224 2.75 3.97 10.78
N LYS A 225 2.09 4.36 11.88
CA LYS A 225 2.73 4.45 13.22
C LYS A 225 2.74 3.12 13.97
N ASP A 226 1.80 2.24 13.67
CA ASP A 226 1.52 0.98 14.36
C ASP A 226 1.52 -0.20 13.38
N GLY A 227 2.63 -0.37 12.65
CA GLY A 227 2.75 -1.31 11.55
C GLY A 227 2.40 -2.75 11.89
N LYS A 228 2.77 -3.24 13.11
CA LYS A 228 2.37 -4.58 13.57
C LYS A 228 0.84 -4.72 13.67
N LYS A 229 0.15 -3.70 14.22
CA LYS A 229 -1.32 -3.64 14.29
C LYS A 229 -1.92 -3.54 12.90
N PHE A 230 -1.34 -2.69 12.05
CA PHE A 230 -1.74 -2.52 10.65
C PHE A 230 -1.71 -3.84 9.90
N MET A 231 -0.59 -4.58 9.93
CA MET A 231 -0.44 -5.86 9.24
C MET A 231 -1.54 -6.86 9.62
N LYS A 232 -1.82 -6.99 10.92
CA LYS A 232 -2.86 -7.87 11.42
C LYS A 232 -4.24 -7.49 10.91
N ILE A 233 -4.63 -6.22 11.12
CA ILE A 233 -5.97 -5.73 10.77
C ILE A 233 -6.17 -5.70 9.26
N ALA A 234 -5.20 -5.18 8.50
CA ALA A 234 -5.29 -5.10 7.06
C ALA A 234 -5.36 -6.49 6.40
N SER A 235 -4.56 -7.45 6.87
CA SER A 235 -4.62 -8.84 6.38
C SER A 235 -5.97 -9.50 6.66
N ASP A 236 -6.57 -9.27 7.83
CA ASP A 236 -7.90 -9.81 8.14
C ASP A 236 -9.02 -9.11 7.35
N LEU A 237 -8.89 -7.82 7.12
CA LEU A 237 -9.83 -7.02 6.33
C LEU A 237 -9.84 -7.46 4.86
N THR A 238 -8.66 -7.63 4.25
CA THR A 238 -8.54 -7.92 2.81
C THR A 238 -8.99 -9.33 2.41
N LYS A 239 -9.18 -10.23 3.38
CA LYS A 239 -9.89 -11.51 3.17
C LYS A 239 -11.36 -11.30 2.77
N LYS A 240 -11.97 -10.18 3.17
CA LYS A 240 -13.40 -9.91 2.99
C LYS A 240 -13.67 -8.70 2.09
N LYS A 241 -12.86 -7.66 2.16
CA LYS A 241 -13.02 -6.40 1.44
C LYS A 241 -11.81 -6.11 0.58
N LYS A 242 -11.95 -5.29 -0.44
CA LYS A 242 -10.81 -4.91 -1.29
C LYS A 242 -10.18 -3.62 -0.78
N ALA A 243 -8.87 -3.51 -0.95
CA ALA A 243 -8.15 -2.33 -0.50
C ALA A 243 -7.12 -1.89 -1.55
N PHE A 244 -7.05 -0.58 -1.72
CA PHE A 244 -6.14 0.11 -2.64
C PHE A 244 -5.40 1.20 -1.86
N ALA A 245 -4.11 1.39 -2.13
CA ALA A 245 -3.33 2.40 -1.43
C ALA A 245 -2.36 3.13 -2.34
N LEU A 246 -2.32 4.45 -2.17
CA LEU A 246 -1.29 5.34 -2.71
C LEU A 246 -0.34 5.74 -1.57
N LEU A 247 0.95 5.42 -1.72
CA LEU A 247 2.00 5.83 -0.79
C LEU A 247 2.57 7.19 -1.19
N ALA A 248 2.71 8.10 -0.23
CA ALA A 248 3.40 9.38 -0.38
C ALA A 248 4.75 9.37 0.37
N GLY A 249 5.66 10.27 0.01
CA GLY A 249 6.97 10.34 0.67
C GLY A 249 7.95 9.24 0.26
N VAL A 250 7.78 8.68 -0.93
CA VAL A 250 8.57 7.54 -1.44
C VAL A 250 10.03 7.88 -1.77
N THR A 251 10.35 9.14 -2.00
CA THR A 251 11.71 9.62 -2.30
C THR A 251 12.30 10.37 -1.12
N GLN A 252 13.63 10.59 -1.10
CA GLN A 252 14.28 11.41 -0.07
C GLN A 252 13.70 12.84 0.00
N VAL A 253 13.31 13.40 -1.14
CA VAL A 253 12.63 14.71 -1.20
C VAL A 253 11.24 14.63 -0.60
N GLY A 254 10.47 13.60 -0.99
CA GLY A 254 9.14 13.34 -0.44
C GLY A 254 9.17 13.07 1.06
N LYS A 255 10.13 12.27 1.56
CA LYS A 255 10.30 12.01 3.01
C LYS A 255 10.51 13.31 3.80
N ARG A 256 11.37 14.21 3.30
CA ARG A 256 11.57 15.53 3.96
C ARG A 256 10.29 16.37 3.95
N ALA A 257 9.53 16.30 2.87
CA ALA A 257 8.26 17.04 2.78
C ALA A 257 7.20 16.48 3.76
N THR A 258 7.01 15.17 3.86
CA THR A 258 6.08 14.56 4.82
C THR A 258 6.48 14.81 6.26
N MET A 259 7.77 14.75 6.59
CA MET A 259 8.27 15.11 7.93
C MET A 259 7.92 16.54 8.34
N SER A 260 8.06 17.51 7.43
CA SER A 260 7.71 18.89 7.70
C SER A 260 6.20 19.16 7.77
N HIS A 261 5.39 18.29 7.14
CA HIS A 261 3.95 18.51 6.97
C HIS A 261 3.10 17.79 8.02
N THR A 262 3.40 16.56 8.36
CA THR A 262 2.58 15.71 9.25
C THR A 262 3.38 15.08 10.39
N ALA A 263 4.68 15.37 10.49
CA ALA A 263 5.64 14.70 11.38
C ALA A 263 5.60 13.15 11.23
N SER A 264 5.17 12.68 10.07
CA SER A 264 5.08 11.26 9.73
C SER A 264 6.30 10.88 8.89
N MET A 265 7.01 9.82 9.26
CA MET A 265 8.18 9.35 8.52
C MET A 265 7.91 7.94 8.00
N MET A 266 7.93 7.78 6.68
CA MET A 266 8.07 6.47 6.05
C MET A 266 9.55 6.06 6.14
N SER A 267 9.86 4.98 6.86
CA SER A 267 11.23 4.51 7.07
C SER A 267 11.88 4.08 5.75
N ASP A 268 11.25 3.15 5.05
CA ASP A 268 11.71 2.66 3.75
C ASP A 268 10.53 2.33 2.83
N TYR A 269 10.58 2.83 1.59
CA TYR A 269 9.52 2.62 0.59
C TYR A 269 9.30 1.13 0.26
N GLU A 270 10.38 0.38 0.12
CA GLU A 270 10.30 -1.04 -0.23
C GLU A 270 9.61 -1.84 0.87
N THR A 271 9.89 -1.52 2.14
CA THR A 271 9.22 -2.11 3.30
C THR A 271 7.72 -1.82 3.29
N TYR A 272 7.31 -0.57 3.04
CA TYR A 272 5.89 -0.20 2.94
C TYR A 272 5.18 -0.90 1.77
N SER A 273 5.82 -0.92 0.59
CA SER A 273 5.30 -1.61 -0.59
C SER A 273 5.10 -3.11 -0.33
N SER A 274 6.07 -3.75 0.31
CA SER A 274 5.98 -5.16 0.70
C SER A 274 4.90 -5.40 1.75
N ALA A 275 4.78 -4.53 2.75
CA ALA A 275 3.72 -4.60 3.76
C ALA A 275 2.33 -4.55 3.13
N LEU A 276 2.09 -3.61 2.19
CA LEU A 276 0.83 -3.54 1.45
C LEU A 276 0.56 -4.83 0.68
N LYS A 277 1.56 -5.34 -0.06
CA LYS A 277 1.47 -6.58 -0.83
C LYS A 277 1.14 -7.77 0.06
N GLN A 278 1.85 -7.95 1.18
CA GLN A 278 1.62 -9.01 2.15
C GLN A 278 0.24 -8.92 2.81
N ALA A 279 -0.23 -7.71 3.07
CA ALA A 279 -1.57 -7.46 3.60
C ALA A 279 -2.69 -7.61 2.56
N GLY A 280 -2.39 -7.92 1.29
CA GLY A 280 -3.39 -8.06 0.22
C GLY A 280 -3.96 -6.74 -0.28
N ILE A 281 -3.24 -5.64 -0.10
CA ILE A 281 -3.61 -4.30 -0.56
C ILE A 281 -2.95 -4.04 -1.92
N ILE A 282 -3.72 -3.57 -2.88
CA ILE A 282 -3.20 -3.18 -4.19
C ILE A 282 -2.62 -1.77 -4.12
N GLN A 283 -1.32 -1.66 -4.34
CA GLN A 283 -0.66 -0.38 -4.45
C GLN A 283 -0.92 0.26 -5.81
N VAL A 284 -1.31 1.53 -5.80
CA VAL A 284 -1.38 2.43 -6.95
C VAL A 284 -0.33 3.53 -6.82
N TYR A 285 0.05 4.19 -7.92
CA TYR A 285 1.23 5.06 -7.92
C TYR A 285 0.91 6.53 -8.15
N THR A 286 -0.31 6.85 -8.57
CA THR A 286 -0.77 8.23 -8.76
C THR A 286 -2.14 8.46 -8.16
N LEU A 287 -2.47 9.72 -7.87
CA LEU A 287 -3.80 10.09 -7.39
C LEU A 287 -4.87 9.77 -8.43
N ARG A 288 -4.53 9.96 -9.71
CA ARG A 288 -5.43 9.63 -10.83
C ARG A 288 -5.77 8.14 -10.85
N GLU A 289 -4.76 7.25 -10.73
CA GLU A 289 -4.99 5.81 -10.64
C GLU A 289 -5.90 5.44 -9.47
N LEU A 290 -5.72 6.08 -8.30
CA LEU A 290 -6.57 5.84 -7.13
C LEU A 290 -8.02 6.21 -7.41
N THR A 291 -8.28 7.41 -7.97
CA THR A 291 -9.63 7.86 -8.29
C THR A 291 -10.27 7.03 -9.41
N ASP A 292 -9.52 6.64 -10.42
CA ASP A 292 -10.02 5.81 -11.54
C ASP A 292 -10.40 4.39 -11.07
N VAL A 293 -9.61 3.81 -10.16
CA VAL A 293 -9.96 2.53 -9.51
C VAL A 293 -11.24 2.66 -8.70
N ILE A 294 -11.41 3.73 -7.91
CA ILE A 294 -12.64 3.98 -7.13
C ILE A 294 -13.84 4.10 -8.05
N LYS A 295 -13.76 4.97 -9.08
CA LYS A 295 -14.83 5.17 -10.06
C LYS A 295 -15.27 3.86 -10.71
N THR A 296 -14.29 3.09 -11.18
CA THR A 296 -14.55 1.84 -11.89
C THR A 296 -15.11 0.76 -10.97
N TYR A 297 -14.59 0.66 -9.74
CA TYR A 297 -15.09 -0.28 -8.74
C TYR A 297 -16.53 0.05 -8.32
N GLU A 298 -16.86 1.32 -8.10
CA GLU A 298 -18.22 1.75 -7.75
C GLU A 298 -19.24 1.36 -8.82
N MET A 299 -18.87 1.48 -10.10
CA MET A 299 -19.78 1.21 -11.22
C MET A 299 -19.88 -0.26 -11.59
N ASN A 300 -18.75 -0.98 -11.62
CA ASN A 300 -18.65 -2.35 -12.16
C ASN A 300 -18.37 -3.44 -11.11
N GLY A 301 -17.90 -3.06 -9.91
CA GLY A 301 -17.32 -4.02 -8.96
C GLY A 301 -15.99 -4.58 -9.45
N LEU A 302 -15.81 -5.89 -9.34
CA LEU A 302 -14.58 -6.58 -9.74
C LEU A 302 -14.73 -7.37 -11.04
N PRO A 303 -13.64 -7.46 -11.85
CA PRO A 303 -13.55 -8.38 -12.97
C PRO A 303 -13.73 -9.83 -12.53
N ARG A 304 -14.39 -10.64 -13.37
CA ARG A 304 -14.72 -12.05 -13.06
C ARG A 304 -13.68 -13.05 -13.54
N SER A 305 -12.76 -12.63 -14.39
CA SER A 305 -11.68 -13.45 -14.91
C SER A 305 -10.35 -12.71 -14.91
N ASP A 306 -9.28 -13.41 -15.21
CA ASP A 306 -7.95 -12.84 -15.39
C ASP A 306 -7.62 -12.49 -16.84
N LYS A 307 -8.61 -12.62 -17.71
CA LYS A 307 -8.47 -12.37 -19.15
C LYS A 307 -9.07 -10.99 -19.45
N ALA A 308 -8.37 -10.19 -20.24
CA ALA A 308 -8.87 -8.93 -20.77
C ALA A 308 -9.00 -8.99 -22.28
N ILE A 309 -10.10 -8.49 -22.79
CA ILE A 309 -10.36 -8.30 -24.22
C ILE A 309 -10.26 -6.81 -24.54
N VAL A 310 -9.46 -6.49 -25.54
CA VAL A 310 -9.38 -5.14 -26.10
C VAL A 310 -10.08 -5.14 -27.45
N LEU A 311 -11.16 -4.37 -27.54
CA LEU A 311 -11.99 -4.24 -28.74
C LEU A 311 -11.93 -2.78 -29.21
N THR A 312 -11.57 -2.54 -30.46
CA THR A 312 -11.30 -1.19 -30.97
C THR A 312 -11.65 -1.01 -32.46
N ASN A 313 -11.87 0.25 -32.86
CA ASN A 313 -11.84 0.70 -34.26
C ASN A 313 -10.56 1.51 -34.57
N SER A 314 -9.57 1.53 -33.66
CA SER A 314 -8.30 2.23 -33.79
C SER A 314 -7.13 1.32 -33.40
N GLY A 315 -6.47 0.71 -34.40
CA GLY A 315 -5.45 -0.29 -34.18
C GLY A 315 -4.32 0.15 -33.26
N GLY A 316 -3.79 1.36 -33.41
CA GLY A 316 -2.73 1.89 -32.55
C GLY A 316 -3.12 1.99 -31.09
N ALA A 317 -4.33 2.46 -30.81
CA ALA A 317 -4.85 2.55 -29.44
C ALA A 317 -5.09 1.15 -28.84
N GLY A 318 -5.55 0.20 -29.67
CA GLY A 318 -5.68 -1.19 -29.25
C GLY A 318 -4.36 -1.84 -28.85
N VAL A 319 -3.29 -1.60 -29.63
CA VAL A 319 -1.93 -2.10 -29.32
C VAL A 319 -1.44 -1.51 -28.00
N LEU A 320 -1.59 -0.19 -27.78
CA LEU A 320 -1.19 0.45 -26.51
C LEU A 320 -1.93 -0.15 -25.31
N ALA A 321 -3.25 -0.37 -25.43
CA ALA A 321 -4.03 -0.98 -24.37
C ALA A 321 -3.58 -2.41 -24.07
N ALA A 322 -3.45 -3.24 -25.09
CA ALA A 322 -3.05 -4.65 -24.93
C ALA A 322 -1.65 -4.78 -24.33
N ASP A 323 -0.68 -3.98 -24.79
CA ASP A 323 0.66 -3.91 -24.24
C ASP A 323 0.66 -3.56 -22.74
N ASN A 324 -0.09 -2.52 -22.35
CA ASN A 324 -0.15 -2.11 -20.96
C ASN A 324 -0.81 -3.17 -20.07
N VAL A 325 -1.90 -3.78 -20.52
CA VAL A 325 -2.54 -4.91 -19.83
C VAL A 325 -1.57 -6.06 -19.63
N ALA A 326 -0.86 -6.47 -20.70
CA ALA A 326 0.09 -7.58 -20.66
C ALA A 326 1.31 -7.28 -19.77
N LYS A 327 1.87 -6.06 -19.82
CA LYS A 327 2.96 -5.61 -18.94
C LYS A 327 2.58 -5.69 -17.46
N GLN A 328 1.31 -5.48 -17.15
CA GLN A 328 0.78 -5.64 -15.79
C GLN A 328 0.52 -7.10 -15.39
N GLY A 329 0.81 -8.08 -16.25
CA GLY A 329 0.63 -9.51 -15.99
C GLY A 329 -0.80 -10.03 -16.10
N VAL A 330 -1.69 -9.27 -16.75
CA VAL A 330 -3.05 -9.72 -17.07
C VAL A 330 -3.05 -10.44 -18.43
N ASN A 331 -3.78 -11.52 -18.52
CA ASN A 331 -3.82 -12.36 -19.73
C ASN A 331 -4.62 -11.68 -20.85
N VAL A 332 -4.01 -11.56 -22.02
CA VAL A 332 -4.62 -11.06 -23.27
C VAL A 332 -4.68 -12.22 -24.27
N PRO A 333 -5.75 -13.06 -24.25
CA PRO A 333 -5.81 -14.28 -25.05
C PRO A 333 -6.08 -13.98 -26.50
N ASP A 334 -5.54 -14.82 -27.41
CA ASP A 334 -5.97 -14.83 -28.80
C ASP A 334 -7.40 -15.40 -28.93
N VAL A 335 -8.27 -14.69 -29.63
CA VAL A 335 -9.68 -15.05 -29.83
C VAL A 335 -10.05 -15.18 -31.33
N SER A 336 -9.07 -15.14 -32.23
CA SER A 336 -9.27 -15.14 -33.67
C SER A 336 -10.08 -16.34 -34.15
N GLY A 337 -9.87 -17.53 -33.58
CA GLY A 337 -10.61 -18.73 -33.87
C GLY A 337 -12.11 -18.64 -33.61
N ILE A 338 -12.49 -17.93 -32.50
CA ILE A 338 -13.90 -17.75 -32.11
C ILE A 338 -14.60 -16.74 -33.03
N LEU A 339 -13.86 -15.78 -33.55
CA LEU A 339 -14.39 -14.66 -34.32
C LEU A 339 -14.34 -14.91 -35.84
N SER A 340 -13.69 -15.98 -36.32
CA SER A 340 -13.48 -16.27 -37.72
C SER A 340 -14.78 -16.29 -38.55
N GLU A 341 -15.87 -16.80 -37.98
CA GLU A 341 -17.19 -16.85 -38.59
C GLU A 341 -17.74 -15.43 -38.88
N LEU A 342 -17.50 -14.46 -38.04
CA LEU A 342 -17.99 -13.08 -38.23
C LEU A 342 -17.38 -12.42 -39.48
N LYS A 343 -16.13 -12.75 -39.78
CA LYS A 343 -15.45 -12.30 -41.00
C LYS A 343 -15.98 -12.99 -42.25
N ALA A 344 -16.23 -14.31 -42.15
CA ALA A 344 -16.77 -15.11 -43.22
C ALA A 344 -18.20 -14.72 -43.60
N THR A 345 -19.02 -14.31 -42.63
CA THR A 345 -20.41 -13.87 -42.80
C THR A 345 -20.56 -12.38 -43.08
N GLY A 346 -19.45 -11.63 -43.18
CA GLY A 346 -19.47 -10.18 -43.47
C GLY A 346 -19.96 -9.31 -42.31
N LYS A 347 -20.07 -9.84 -41.08
CA LYS A 347 -20.45 -9.11 -39.87
C LYS A 347 -19.37 -8.15 -39.34
N VAL A 348 -18.13 -8.32 -39.82
CA VAL A 348 -17.01 -7.40 -39.61
C VAL A 348 -16.31 -7.11 -40.92
N PRO A 349 -15.64 -5.96 -41.07
CA PRO A 349 -14.88 -5.63 -42.30
C PRO A 349 -13.83 -6.69 -42.63
N LYS A 350 -13.60 -6.95 -43.92
CA LYS A 350 -12.59 -7.93 -44.39
C LYS A 350 -11.18 -7.61 -43.87
N ILE A 351 -10.87 -6.34 -43.69
CA ILE A 351 -9.57 -5.86 -43.17
C ILE A 351 -9.45 -5.92 -41.65
N ALA A 352 -10.53 -6.26 -40.93
CA ALA A 352 -10.50 -6.37 -39.49
C ALA A 352 -9.45 -7.36 -38.99
N SER A 353 -8.72 -7.05 -37.94
CA SER A 353 -7.88 -7.97 -37.18
C SER A 353 -8.71 -8.60 -36.07
N LEU A 354 -8.76 -9.92 -36.00
CA LEU A 354 -9.58 -10.66 -35.03
C LEU A 354 -8.76 -11.26 -33.89
N ALA A 355 -7.45 -11.10 -33.90
CA ALA A 355 -6.61 -11.36 -32.75
C ALA A 355 -6.84 -10.28 -31.69
N ASN A 356 -6.67 -10.61 -30.41
CA ASN A 356 -6.75 -9.62 -29.33
C ASN A 356 -5.41 -8.85 -29.24
N PRO A 357 -5.40 -7.50 -29.46
CA PRO A 357 -6.55 -6.58 -29.61
C PRO A 357 -7.32 -6.81 -30.91
N ILE A 358 -8.66 -6.82 -30.79
CA ILE A 358 -9.56 -6.96 -31.92
C ILE A 358 -9.80 -5.58 -32.52
N ASP A 359 -9.33 -5.37 -33.77
CA ASP A 359 -9.49 -4.10 -34.50
C ASP A 359 -10.48 -4.26 -35.64
N VAL A 360 -11.67 -3.69 -35.51
CA VAL A 360 -12.66 -3.65 -36.59
C VAL A 360 -12.33 -2.62 -37.66
N SER A 361 -11.21 -1.93 -37.57
CA SER A 361 -10.69 -0.86 -38.43
C SER A 361 -11.52 0.44 -38.40
N ALA A 362 -10.98 1.50 -39.01
CA ALA A 362 -11.65 2.78 -39.15
C ALA A 362 -12.94 2.73 -39.98
N SER A 363 -13.13 1.70 -40.81
CA SER A 363 -14.39 1.43 -41.54
C SER A 363 -15.43 0.68 -40.71
N GLY A 364 -15.11 0.30 -39.47
CA GLY A 364 -16.02 -0.39 -38.57
C GLY A 364 -17.14 0.50 -38.09
N THR A 365 -18.28 -0.12 -37.78
CA THR A 365 -19.47 0.53 -37.29
C THR A 365 -19.81 0.05 -35.88
N ASP A 366 -20.78 0.70 -35.22
CA ASP A 366 -21.32 0.22 -33.94
C ASP A 366 -21.74 -1.24 -34.02
N GLU A 367 -22.40 -1.67 -35.11
CA GLU A 367 -22.87 -3.03 -35.29
C GLU A 367 -21.70 -4.03 -35.34
N ASN A 368 -20.57 -3.66 -35.97
CA ASN A 368 -19.40 -4.55 -36.02
C ASN A 368 -18.80 -4.76 -34.59
N ILE A 369 -18.71 -3.68 -33.80
CA ILE A 369 -18.26 -3.76 -32.40
C ILE A 369 -19.24 -4.61 -31.58
N ILE A 370 -20.53 -4.39 -31.74
CA ILE A 370 -21.60 -5.08 -31.01
C ILE A 370 -21.58 -6.60 -31.35
N GLU A 371 -21.43 -6.99 -32.62
CA GLU A 371 -21.38 -8.40 -33.01
C GLU A 371 -20.17 -9.12 -32.41
N VAL A 372 -18.99 -8.49 -32.44
CA VAL A 372 -17.78 -9.02 -31.78
C VAL A 372 -17.98 -9.15 -30.29
N TYR A 373 -18.45 -8.09 -29.64
CA TYR A 373 -18.69 -8.05 -28.20
C TYR A 373 -19.67 -9.15 -27.76
N LYS A 374 -20.78 -9.28 -28.48
CA LYS A 374 -21.81 -10.30 -28.23
C LYS A 374 -21.24 -11.70 -28.38
N LYS A 375 -20.55 -12.00 -29.51
CA LYS A 375 -19.95 -13.31 -29.75
C LYS A 375 -18.95 -13.73 -28.68
N LEU A 376 -18.13 -12.81 -28.22
CA LEU A 376 -17.18 -13.08 -27.14
C LEU A 376 -17.87 -13.26 -25.79
N SER A 377 -18.90 -12.47 -25.49
CA SER A 377 -19.70 -12.63 -24.26
C SER A 377 -20.41 -13.99 -24.22
N GLU A 378 -20.96 -14.46 -25.35
CA GLU A 378 -21.55 -15.80 -25.51
C GLU A 378 -20.54 -16.93 -25.29
N ASN A 379 -19.25 -16.67 -25.53
CA ASN A 379 -18.16 -17.62 -25.34
C ASN A 379 -17.45 -17.45 -23.97
N GLY A 380 -18.05 -16.73 -23.03
CA GLY A 380 -17.63 -16.65 -21.63
C GLY A 380 -16.53 -15.63 -21.34
N PHE A 381 -16.21 -14.73 -22.28
CA PHE A 381 -15.35 -13.58 -21.99
C PHE A 381 -16.17 -12.49 -21.31
N SER A 382 -15.62 -11.92 -20.24
CA SER A 382 -16.38 -11.02 -19.37
C SER A 382 -15.71 -9.68 -19.06
N ASN A 383 -14.45 -9.46 -19.42
CA ASN A 383 -13.74 -8.22 -19.12
C ASN A 383 -13.30 -7.56 -20.42
N PHE A 384 -13.82 -6.37 -20.70
CA PHE A 384 -13.62 -5.67 -21.95
C PHE A 384 -13.09 -4.25 -21.73
N ILE A 385 -12.09 -3.87 -22.53
CA ILE A 385 -11.72 -2.48 -22.79
C ILE A 385 -12.24 -2.17 -24.20
N ILE A 386 -13.17 -1.22 -24.30
CA ILE A 386 -13.84 -0.86 -25.54
C ILE A 386 -13.34 0.52 -25.95
N ILE A 387 -12.49 0.55 -26.97
CA ILE A 387 -11.90 1.79 -27.48
C ILE A 387 -12.67 2.19 -28.74
N SER A 388 -13.39 3.30 -28.62
CA SER A 388 -14.14 3.88 -29.73
C SER A 388 -13.57 5.24 -30.08
N THR A 389 -13.22 5.46 -31.34
CA THR A 389 -12.91 6.77 -31.85
C THR A 389 -14.05 7.24 -32.76
N HIS A 390 -14.63 8.39 -32.46
CA HIS A 390 -15.82 8.92 -33.14
C HIS A 390 -15.54 9.51 -34.54
N TYR A 391 -14.27 9.73 -34.90
CA TYR A 391 -13.91 10.38 -36.17
C TYR A 391 -14.43 9.65 -37.41
N PRO A 392 -14.42 8.29 -37.48
CA PRO A 392 -15.14 7.57 -38.51
C PRO A 392 -16.65 7.65 -38.29
N PRO A 393 -17.46 7.89 -39.35
CA PRO A 393 -18.90 8.12 -39.22
C PRO A 393 -19.72 6.91 -38.75
N GLY A 394 -19.12 5.72 -38.69
CA GLY A 394 -19.77 4.49 -38.26
C GLY A 394 -19.91 4.30 -36.75
N ILE A 395 -19.23 5.14 -35.94
CA ILE A 395 -19.31 5.11 -34.47
C ILE A 395 -20.21 6.24 -33.99
N THR A 396 -21.21 5.88 -33.19
CA THR A 396 -22.24 6.81 -32.71
C THR A 396 -22.37 6.76 -31.18
N ASP A 397 -23.12 7.68 -30.62
CA ASP A 397 -23.45 7.73 -29.18
C ASP A 397 -24.47 6.66 -28.75
N LYS A 398 -24.92 5.80 -29.67
CA LYS A 398 -25.76 4.63 -29.37
C LYS A 398 -24.94 3.41 -28.92
N LEU A 399 -23.65 3.37 -29.25
CA LEU A 399 -22.77 2.24 -28.93
C LEU A 399 -22.78 1.91 -27.43
N PRO A 400 -22.63 2.85 -26.48
CA PRO A 400 -22.63 2.53 -25.06
C PRO A 400 -23.88 1.82 -24.56
N GLU A 401 -25.06 2.27 -25.01
CA GLU A 401 -26.34 1.65 -24.64
C GLU A 401 -26.46 0.22 -25.18
N ALA A 402 -26.08 0.01 -26.42
CA ALA A 402 -26.11 -1.34 -27.01
C ALA A 402 -25.13 -2.31 -26.32
N ILE A 403 -23.94 -1.84 -25.95
CA ILE A 403 -22.98 -2.61 -25.12
C ILE A 403 -23.59 -2.92 -23.75
N LYS A 404 -24.23 -1.94 -23.10
CA LYS A 404 -24.85 -2.09 -21.79
C LYS A 404 -25.92 -3.17 -21.77
N GLN A 405 -26.80 -3.20 -22.76
CA GLN A 405 -27.87 -4.20 -22.87
C GLN A 405 -27.32 -5.65 -22.93
N ILE A 406 -26.23 -5.87 -23.66
CA ILE A 406 -25.56 -7.16 -23.72
C ILE A 406 -24.83 -7.43 -22.40
N SER A 407 -24.14 -6.42 -21.88
CA SER A 407 -23.40 -6.50 -20.62
C SER A 407 -24.30 -6.95 -19.45
N ASP A 408 -25.50 -6.41 -19.35
CA ASP A 408 -26.43 -6.75 -18.26
C ASP A 408 -26.85 -8.22 -18.30
N ARG A 409 -27.00 -8.78 -19.51
CA ARG A 409 -27.31 -10.20 -19.70
C ARG A 409 -26.18 -11.12 -19.26
N TYR A 410 -24.93 -10.77 -19.63
CA TYR A 410 -23.74 -11.60 -19.35
C TYR A 410 -22.99 -11.15 -18.12
N LYS A 411 -23.38 -10.01 -17.52
CA LYS A 411 -22.77 -9.38 -16.35
C LYS A 411 -21.27 -9.09 -16.60
N ASN A 412 -20.97 -8.48 -17.72
CA ASN A 412 -19.62 -8.16 -18.12
C ASN A 412 -19.07 -6.95 -17.35
N PHE A 413 -17.75 -6.94 -17.17
CA PHE A 413 -16.97 -5.83 -16.65
C PHE A 413 -16.42 -5.03 -17.85
N ASN A 414 -16.81 -3.76 -17.96
CA ASN A 414 -16.47 -2.93 -19.10
C ASN A 414 -15.77 -1.64 -18.71
N ILE A 415 -14.79 -1.25 -19.50
CA ILE A 415 -14.19 0.09 -19.47
C ILE A 415 -14.25 0.64 -20.88
N GLY A 416 -14.83 1.84 -21.04
CA GLY A 416 -14.86 2.60 -22.28
C GLY A 416 -13.61 3.45 -22.45
N VAL A 417 -13.19 3.68 -23.66
CA VAL A 417 -12.16 4.67 -24.04
C VAL A 417 -12.62 5.43 -25.25
N GLU A 418 -12.65 6.74 -25.15
CA GLU A 418 -12.81 7.65 -26.30
C GLU A 418 -11.66 8.64 -26.29
N LEU A 419 -10.85 8.57 -27.34
CA LEU A 419 -9.67 9.42 -27.51
C LEU A 419 -10.06 10.83 -27.91
N GLY A 420 -9.31 11.81 -27.41
CA GLY A 420 -9.52 13.21 -27.78
C GLY A 420 -10.32 14.03 -26.76
N ASN A 421 -10.39 15.33 -27.03
CA ASN A 421 -10.98 16.34 -26.14
C ASN A 421 -11.91 17.29 -26.92
N THR A 422 -12.46 16.81 -28.05
CA THR A 422 -13.50 17.57 -28.74
C THR A 422 -14.81 17.46 -27.98
N GLU A 423 -15.74 18.36 -28.26
CA GLU A 423 -17.09 18.32 -27.68
C GLU A 423 -17.78 16.98 -27.94
N TRP A 424 -17.57 16.38 -29.13
CA TRP A 424 -18.09 15.05 -29.43
C TRP A 424 -17.42 13.93 -28.63
N SER A 425 -16.09 14.01 -28.40
CA SER A 425 -15.39 13.05 -27.56
C SER A 425 -15.91 13.07 -26.12
N GLU A 426 -16.16 14.26 -25.58
CA GLU A 426 -16.74 14.42 -24.25
C GLU A 426 -18.18 13.90 -24.21
N HIS A 427 -18.98 14.17 -25.26
CA HIS A 427 -20.33 13.64 -25.39
C HIS A 427 -20.35 12.10 -25.37
N LEU A 428 -19.51 11.46 -26.16
CA LEU A 428 -19.45 9.98 -26.21
C LEU A 428 -18.93 9.38 -24.91
N ARG A 429 -17.91 9.97 -24.24
CA ARG A 429 -17.50 9.55 -22.90
C ARG A 429 -18.64 9.67 -21.90
N ASN A 430 -19.37 10.77 -21.93
CA ASN A 430 -20.54 10.99 -21.08
C ASN A 430 -21.66 9.96 -21.35
N ALA A 431 -21.87 9.55 -22.61
CA ALA A 431 -22.80 8.49 -22.94
C ALA A 431 -22.41 7.16 -22.29
N PHE A 432 -21.11 6.78 -22.30
CA PHE A 432 -20.63 5.63 -21.54
C PHE A 432 -20.89 5.78 -20.04
N TRP A 433 -20.56 6.93 -19.44
CA TRP A 433 -20.81 7.18 -18.02
C TRP A 433 -22.28 7.06 -17.64
N GLN A 434 -23.19 7.60 -18.47
CA GLN A 434 -24.64 7.55 -18.23
C GLN A 434 -25.19 6.13 -18.29
N THR A 435 -24.59 5.24 -19.07
CA THR A 435 -24.95 3.81 -19.13
C THR A 435 -24.33 2.98 -18.02
N GLY A 436 -23.54 3.57 -17.13
CA GLY A 436 -22.86 2.84 -16.05
C GLY A 436 -21.56 2.16 -16.49
N ILE A 437 -20.97 2.56 -17.60
CA ILE A 437 -19.66 2.10 -18.06
C ILE A 437 -18.66 3.23 -17.83
N PRO A 438 -17.66 3.07 -16.93
CA PRO A 438 -16.61 4.07 -16.74
C PRO A 438 -15.82 4.25 -18.04
N ALA A 439 -15.56 5.49 -18.42
CA ALA A 439 -14.86 5.80 -19.67
C ALA A 439 -13.73 6.80 -19.46
N PHE A 440 -12.62 6.56 -20.13
CA PHE A 440 -11.39 7.34 -20.05
C PHE A 440 -11.03 7.95 -21.42
N ASN A 441 -10.11 8.91 -21.39
CA ASN A 441 -9.58 9.52 -22.62
C ASN A 441 -8.25 8.89 -23.07
N SER A 442 -7.76 7.89 -22.35
CA SER A 442 -6.47 7.24 -22.60
C SER A 442 -6.60 5.70 -22.48
N PRO A 443 -6.07 4.95 -23.47
CA PRO A 443 -5.99 3.49 -23.37
C PRO A 443 -5.11 3.04 -22.21
N GLU A 444 -4.11 3.82 -21.82
CA GLU A 444 -3.22 3.55 -20.70
C GLU A 444 -3.99 3.59 -19.37
N GLU A 445 -4.78 4.64 -19.11
CA GLU A 445 -5.61 4.75 -17.90
C GLU A 445 -6.58 3.57 -17.78
N ALA A 446 -7.28 3.25 -18.86
CA ALA A 446 -8.20 2.10 -18.90
C ALA A 446 -7.51 0.78 -18.60
N SER A 447 -6.34 0.56 -19.21
CA SER A 447 -5.56 -0.69 -19.07
C SER A 447 -4.99 -0.86 -17.67
N ILE A 448 -4.44 0.21 -17.08
CA ILE A 448 -3.89 0.21 -15.73
C ILE A 448 -5.02 -0.05 -14.73
N THR A 449 -6.15 0.65 -14.87
CA THR A 449 -7.32 0.49 -14.00
C THR A 449 -7.89 -0.94 -14.08
N MET A 450 -8.07 -1.50 -15.29
CA MET A 450 -8.45 -2.90 -15.49
C MET A 450 -7.51 -3.84 -14.75
N SER A 451 -6.21 -3.61 -14.91
CA SER A 451 -5.17 -4.48 -14.34
C SER A 451 -5.17 -4.46 -12.81
N TYR A 452 -5.33 -3.31 -12.18
CA TYR A 452 -5.46 -3.21 -10.72
C TYR A 452 -6.68 -3.97 -10.20
N LEU A 453 -7.82 -3.85 -10.86
CA LEU A 453 -9.04 -4.52 -10.46
C LEU A 453 -8.98 -6.04 -10.70
N VAL A 454 -8.36 -6.49 -11.80
CA VAL A 454 -8.07 -7.92 -12.04
C VAL A 454 -7.13 -8.47 -10.95
N LYS A 455 -6.06 -7.77 -10.61
CA LYS A 455 -5.17 -8.17 -9.52
C LYS A 455 -5.93 -8.22 -8.19
N SER A 456 -6.75 -7.22 -7.91
CA SER A 456 -7.57 -7.13 -6.69
C SER A 456 -8.57 -8.28 -6.56
N SER A 457 -9.11 -8.79 -7.68
CA SER A 457 -10.05 -9.93 -7.64
C SER A 457 -9.40 -11.23 -7.17
N LYS A 458 -8.07 -11.37 -7.35
CA LYS A 458 -7.30 -12.58 -7.05
C LYS A 458 -6.44 -12.49 -5.81
N VAL A 459 -6.01 -11.27 -5.45
CA VAL A 459 -5.08 -11.07 -4.33
C VAL A 459 -5.71 -11.57 -3.03
N GLN A 460 -4.91 -12.31 -2.27
CA GLN A 460 -5.19 -12.71 -0.90
C GLN A 460 -4.02 -12.24 -0.04
N PRO A 461 -4.27 -11.88 1.22
CA PRO A 461 -3.19 -11.58 2.15
C PRO A 461 -2.34 -12.83 2.36
N THR A 462 -1.05 -12.65 2.38
CA THR A 462 -0.07 -13.73 2.61
C THR A 462 0.51 -13.67 4.01
N TRP A 463 0.48 -12.49 4.65
CA TRP A 463 0.99 -12.32 6.00
C TRP A 463 0.15 -13.06 7.04
N HIS A 464 0.82 -13.88 7.86
CA HIS A 464 0.22 -14.63 8.96
C HIS A 464 1.05 -14.48 10.22
N PHE A 465 0.40 -14.14 11.32
CA PHE A 465 1.07 -14.08 12.60
C PHE A 465 1.57 -15.48 13.01
N SER A 466 2.89 -15.60 13.18
CA SER A 466 3.55 -16.83 13.64
C SER A 466 4.82 -16.46 14.39
N VAL A 467 5.10 -17.12 15.50
CA VAL A 467 6.24 -16.84 16.38
C VAL A 467 6.94 -18.14 16.75
N ARG A 468 8.27 -18.12 16.68
CA ARG A 468 9.15 -19.17 17.20
C ARG A 468 10.02 -18.61 18.33
N LYS A 469 9.90 -19.12 19.53
CA LYS A 469 10.63 -18.63 20.71
C LYS A 469 12.03 -19.22 20.83
N GLU A 470 12.20 -20.48 20.51
CA GLU A 470 13.46 -21.20 20.58
C GLU A 470 14.32 -21.03 19.32
N PRO A 471 15.66 -20.98 19.44
CA PRO A 471 16.41 -21.07 20.70
C PRO A 471 16.43 -19.79 21.52
N GLU A 472 16.54 -19.90 22.84
CA GLU A 472 16.82 -18.75 23.69
C GLU A 472 18.30 -18.37 23.61
N ILE A 473 18.60 -17.08 23.47
CA ILE A 473 19.96 -16.52 23.44
C ILE A 473 20.08 -15.37 24.45
N SER A 474 21.29 -15.19 24.99
CA SER A 474 21.59 -14.14 25.98
C SER A 474 22.60 -13.11 25.49
N PHE A 475 22.66 -12.85 24.19
CA PHE A 475 23.58 -11.86 23.62
C PHE A 475 23.16 -10.43 23.96
N LYS A 476 24.17 -9.54 24.07
CA LYS A 476 23.97 -8.09 24.27
C LYS A 476 24.96 -7.30 23.43
N GLY A 477 24.54 -6.14 22.95
CA GLY A 477 25.37 -5.26 22.13
C GLY A 477 25.70 -5.88 20.76
N ILE A 478 26.87 -5.53 20.23
CA ILE A 478 27.32 -6.05 18.94
C ILE A 478 27.95 -7.43 19.15
N VAL A 479 27.47 -8.40 18.40
CA VAL A 479 27.90 -9.80 18.39
C VAL A 479 28.33 -10.16 16.97
N ILE A 480 29.52 -10.77 16.84
CA ILE A 480 30.08 -11.17 15.56
C ILE A 480 30.61 -12.62 15.66
N ASP A 481 30.78 -13.28 14.49
CA ASP A 481 31.42 -14.61 14.40
C ASP A 481 32.77 -14.68 15.13
N PRO A 482 33.26 -15.90 15.51
CA PRO A 482 32.80 -17.19 15.00
C PRO A 482 31.82 -17.99 15.93
N GLU A 483 31.80 -17.68 17.23
CA GLU A 483 31.05 -18.52 18.22
C GLU A 483 29.56 -18.24 18.16
N SER A 484 29.15 -17.06 17.67
CA SER A 484 27.77 -16.60 17.70
C SER A 484 26.86 -17.25 16.65
N SER A 485 27.40 -17.97 15.67
CA SER A 485 26.63 -18.60 14.59
C SER A 485 26.05 -19.96 14.93
N GLU A 486 26.51 -20.60 16.02
CA GLU A 486 26.16 -21.99 16.37
C GLU A 486 24.63 -22.18 16.54
N PHE A 487 23.92 -21.24 17.17
CA PHE A 487 22.46 -21.34 17.36
C PHE A 487 21.68 -21.38 16.06
N LEU A 488 22.22 -20.81 14.96
CA LEU A 488 21.56 -20.80 13.67
C LEU A 488 21.48 -22.18 13.00
N LYS A 489 22.23 -23.16 13.50
CA LYS A 489 22.11 -24.57 13.06
C LYS A 489 20.69 -25.12 13.27
N GLU A 490 19.99 -24.65 14.30
CA GLU A 490 18.61 -25.06 14.57
C GLU A 490 17.60 -24.62 13.50
N PHE A 491 17.98 -23.65 12.66
CA PHE A 491 17.20 -23.18 11.51
C PHE A 491 17.67 -23.81 10.19
N GLY A 492 18.64 -24.75 10.23
CA GLY A 492 19.16 -25.44 9.05
C GLY A 492 20.32 -24.73 8.34
N PHE A 493 20.93 -23.73 8.99
CA PHE A 493 22.21 -23.19 8.52
C PHE A 493 23.39 -24.13 8.88
N VAL A 494 24.47 -23.98 8.15
CA VAL A 494 25.71 -24.73 8.35
C VAL A 494 26.81 -23.76 8.80
N THR A 495 27.50 -24.10 9.89
CA THR A 495 28.70 -23.39 10.30
C THR A 495 29.91 -24.12 9.73
N PRO A 496 30.74 -23.51 8.87
CA PRO A 496 31.98 -24.14 8.39
C PRO A 496 32.90 -24.47 9.56
N PRO A 497 33.73 -25.52 9.48
CA PRO A 497 34.77 -25.82 10.49
C PRO A 497 35.64 -24.58 10.73
N TRP A 498 35.83 -24.21 11.99
CA TRP A 498 36.62 -23.06 12.40
C TRP A 498 37.37 -23.31 13.71
N GLY A 499 38.37 -22.52 14.01
CA GLY A 499 39.09 -22.57 15.28
C GLY A 499 40.04 -21.39 15.48
N TRP A 500 40.43 -21.18 16.72
CA TRP A 500 41.39 -20.14 17.07
C TRP A 500 42.81 -20.57 16.71
N ILE A 501 43.57 -19.71 16.03
CA ILE A 501 44.93 -20.02 15.58
C ILE A 501 45.89 -20.27 16.74
N ASP A 502 45.74 -19.57 17.85
CA ASP A 502 46.58 -19.72 19.06
C ASP A 502 46.38 -21.09 19.75
N LYS A 503 45.39 -21.89 19.35
CA LYS A 503 45.06 -23.20 19.86
C LYS A 503 45.17 -24.33 18.82
N SER A 504 45.65 -24.06 17.61
CA SER A 504 45.63 -24.97 16.49
C SER A 504 47.05 -25.27 15.96
N ASP A 505 47.30 -26.52 15.60
CA ASP A 505 48.46 -26.88 14.80
C ASP A 505 48.21 -26.52 13.33
N LEU A 506 49.08 -25.66 12.78
CA LEU A 506 48.94 -25.20 11.39
C LEU A 506 49.05 -26.34 10.37
N ASN A 507 49.69 -27.43 10.69
CA ASN A 507 49.83 -28.57 9.78
C ASN A 507 48.55 -29.43 9.71
N GLU A 508 47.67 -29.34 10.71
CA GLU A 508 46.43 -30.12 10.79
C GLU A 508 45.17 -29.35 10.32
N LEU A 509 45.33 -28.10 9.84
CA LEU A 509 44.20 -27.29 9.40
C LEU A 509 43.55 -27.84 8.12
N PRO A 510 42.21 -27.70 7.97
CA PRO A 510 41.45 -28.20 6.80
C PRO A 510 41.59 -27.27 5.57
N TYR A 511 42.79 -27.21 5.02
CA TYR A 511 43.07 -26.38 3.83
C TYR A 511 42.19 -26.75 2.61
N PRO A 512 41.80 -25.79 1.77
CA PRO A 512 42.04 -24.33 1.88
C PRO A 512 41.22 -23.66 2.98
N ILE A 513 41.83 -22.64 3.63
CA ILE A 513 41.22 -21.89 4.73
C ILE A 513 41.16 -20.39 4.44
N VAL A 514 40.34 -19.72 5.24
CA VAL A 514 40.29 -18.26 5.38
C VAL A 514 40.79 -17.90 6.78
N LEU A 515 41.68 -16.93 6.89
CA LEU A 515 42.09 -16.33 8.16
C LEU A 515 41.40 -15.01 8.38
N LYS A 516 40.82 -14.83 9.55
CA LYS A 516 40.04 -13.64 9.90
C LYS A 516 40.46 -13.09 11.26
N VAL A 517 40.44 -11.77 11.39
CA VAL A 517 40.67 -11.10 12.67
C VAL A 517 39.34 -10.95 13.40
N TYR A 518 39.31 -11.36 14.65
CA TYR A 518 38.23 -11.11 15.60
C TYR A 518 38.57 -9.92 16.48
N ARG A 519 37.81 -8.86 16.38
CA ARG A 519 37.84 -7.67 17.25
C ARG A 519 36.46 -7.00 17.18
N LYS A 520 35.84 -6.67 18.33
CA LYS A 520 34.46 -6.21 18.41
C LYS A 520 34.13 -4.96 17.61
N ASP A 521 35.12 -4.07 17.42
CA ASP A 521 34.98 -2.83 16.64
C ASP A 521 35.26 -3.02 15.15
N LEU A 522 35.69 -4.22 14.73
CA LEU A 522 36.01 -4.53 13.34
C LEU A 522 34.79 -5.06 12.60
N ILE A 523 33.93 -4.13 12.18
CA ILE A 523 32.60 -4.47 11.63
C ILE A 523 32.70 -4.89 10.16
N HIS A 524 33.50 -4.20 9.32
CA HIS A 524 33.69 -4.49 7.88
C HIS A 524 35.07 -5.11 7.64
N LYS A 525 35.22 -6.39 7.98
CA LYS A 525 36.53 -7.10 7.98
C LYS A 525 37.21 -7.08 6.61
N THR A 526 36.46 -7.24 5.52
CA THR A 526 37.00 -7.27 4.15
C THR A 526 37.52 -5.89 3.72
N GLU A 527 36.75 -4.82 3.92
CA GLU A 527 37.14 -3.45 3.59
C GLU A 527 38.38 -2.97 4.38
N GLN A 528 38.48 -3.44 5.62
CA GLN A 528 39.62 -3.10 6.49
C GLN A 528 40.82 -4.02 6.29
N ASN A 529 40.81 -4.89 5.26
CA ASN A 529 41.85 -5.87 5.00
C ASN A 529 42.19 -6.79 6.20
N ALA A 530 41.15 -7.17 6.96
CA ALA A 530 41.27 -8.06 8.13
C ALA A 530 40.99 -9.54 7.80
N VAL A 531 40.90 -9.88 6.50
CA VAL A 531 40.63 -11.22 5.99
C VAL A 531 41.71 -11.63 5.01
N ARG A 532 42.18 -12.88 5.06
CA ARG A 532 43.04 -13.51 4.06
C ARG A 532 42.34 -14.78 3.57
N ILE A 533 42.02 -14.81 2.27
CA ILE A 533 41.30 -15.94 1.63
C ILE A 533 42.30 -16.82 0.87
N ASN A 534 41.86 -18.04 0.57
CA ASN A 534 42.56 -19.00 -0.27
C ASN A 534 43.98 -19.35 0.25
N ILE A 535 44.08 -19.57 1.55
CA ILE A 535 45.31 -20.06 2.19
C ILE A 535 45.35 -21.56 1.98
N LEU A 536 46.40 -22.06 1.28
CA LEU A 536 46.48 -23.44 0.79
C LEU A 536 47.30 -24.37 1.66
N ASN A 537 48.16 -23.85 2.52
CA ASN A 537 49.09 -24.65 3.34
C ASN A 537 49.58 -23.85 4.57
N ALA A 538 50.30 -24.56 5.48
CA ALA A 538 50.80 -24.00 6.73
C ALA A 538 51.79 -22.85 6.55
N GLN A 539 52.59 -22.87 5.48
CA GLN A 539 53.56 -21.81 5.22
C GLN A 539 52.87 -20.49 4.81
N GLU A 540 51.87 -20.56 3.92
CA GLU A 540 51.03 -19.40 3.56
C GLU A 540 50.26 -18.88 4.77
N ALA A 541 49.74 -19.80 5.62
CA ALA A 541 49.06 -19.43 6.84
C ALA A 541 49.97 -18.64 7.79
N LEU A 542 51.21 -19.08 7.99
CA LEU A 542 52.18 -18.39 8.86
C LEU A 542 52.43 -16.95 8.37
N ILE A 543 52.68 -16.76 7.07
CA ILE A 543 52.91 -15.44 6.47
C ILE A 543 51.69 -14.52 6.65
N ALA A 544 50.48 -15.08 6.42
CA ALA A 544 49.26 -14.33 6.57
C ALA A 544 48.96 -13.96 8.04
N ILE A 545 49.27 -14.84 9.00
CA ILE A 545 49.14 -14.56 10.42
C ILE A 545 50.08 -13.43 10.86
N GLU A 546 51.33 -13.47 10.42
CA GLU A 546 52.31 -12.41 10.73
C GLU A 546 51.85 -11.03 10.18
N ASP A 547 51.34 -10.98 8.94
CA ASP A 547 50.80 -9.77 8.36
C ASP A 547 49.56 -9.25 9.12
N LEU A 548 48.65 -10.13 9.47
CA LEU A 548 47.43 -9.77 10.25
C LEU A 548 47.80 -9.30 11.66
N ASN A 549 48.69 -9.97 12.36
CA ASN A 549 49.13 -9.56 13.70
C ASN A 549 49.85 -8.20 13.69
N LYS A 550 50.63 -7.91 12.64
CA LYS A 550 51.27 -6.60 12.47
C LYS A 550 50.24 -5.49 12.27
N LYS A 551 49.18 -5.74 11.52
CA LYS A 551 48.11 -4.76 11.24
C LYS A 551 47.11 -4.62 12.39
N PHE A 552 46.86 -5.68 13.10
CA PHE A 552 45.84 -5.75 14.14
C PHE A 552 46.41 -6.38 15.42
N PRO A 553 47.32 -5.71 16.13
CA PRO A 553 48.05 -6.27 17.27
C PRO A 553 47.13 -6.66 18.42
N ASP A 554 45.97 -6.04 18.56
CA ASP A 554 44.96 -6.35 19.60
C ASP A 554 43.85 -7.28 19.09
N GLY A 555 43.97 -7.80 17.87
CA GLY A 555 43.01 -8.69 17.25
C GLY A 555 43.40 -10.16 17.49
N ARG A 556 42.41 -11.02 17.76
CA ARG A 556 42.59 -12.46 17.79
C ARG A 556 42.31 -13.08 16.44
N ILE A 557 43.15 -13.95 15.94
CA ILE A 557 43.00 -14.58 14.63
C ILE A 557 42.32 -15.96 14.78
N TYR A 558 41.34 -16.23 13.91
CA TYR A 558 40.75 -17.54 13.73
C TYR A 558 40.79 -17.96 12.26
N TYR A 559 40.84 -19.27 12.05
CA TYR A 559 40.64 -19.84 10.73
C TYR A 559 39.21 -20.29 10.53
N GLN A 560 38.75 -20.32 9.31
CA GLN A 560 37.52 -20.94 8.88
C GLN A 560 37.80 -21.70 7.58
N GLN A 561 37.25 -22.92 7.44
CA GLN A 561 37.37 -23.68 6.20
C GLN A 561 36.76 -22.88 5.04
N MET A 562 37.49 -22.83 3.92
CA MET A 562 36.99 -22.14 2.75
C MET A 562 35.85 -22.93 2.10
N ILE A 563 34.70 -22.29 1.90
CA ILE A 563 33.52 -22.89 1.28
C ILE A 563 33.34 -22.29 -0.10
N ASN A 564 33.10 -23.14 -1.10
CA ASN A 564 32.74 -22.75 -2.43
C ASN A 564 31.22 -22.89 -2.65
N GLY A 565 30.61 -21.94 -3.34
CA GLY A 565 29.19 -21.96 -3.62
C GLY A 565 28.67 -20.65 -4.17
N LYS A 566 27.39 -20.40 -4.02
CA LYS A 566 26.75 -19.13 -4.43
C LYS A 566 26.62 -18.19 -3.26
N GLU A 567 27.13 -16.98 -3.44
CA GLU A 567 27.08 -15.94 -2.41
C GLU A 567 25.72 -15.26 -2.40
N ILE A 568 25.10 -15.23 -1.22
CA ILE A 568 23.80 -14.60 -0.94
C ILE A 568 23.96 -13.72 0.29
N ARG A 569 23.18 -12.66 0.37
CA ARG A 569 23.00 -11.84 1.56
C ARG A 569 21.63 -12.14 2.16
N LEU A 570 21.60 -12.41 3.45
CA LEU A 570 20.37 -12.52 4.25
C LEU A 570 20.49 -11.56 5.44
N GLY A 571 19.56 -10.62 5.54
CA GLY A 571 19.55 -9.63 6.62
C GLY A 571 18.18 -9.48 7.26
N PHE A 572 18.18 -9.08 8.53
CA PHE A 572 17.00 -8.68 9.28
C PHE A 572 17.31 -7.36 9.96
N VAL A 573 16.40 -6.39 9.81
CA VAL A 573 16.54 -5.05 10.37
C VAL A 573 15.24 -4.69 11.09
N LYS A 574 15.35 -3.99 12.22
CA LYS A 574 14.20 -3.46 12.95
C LYS A 574 13.74 -2.15 12.29
N ASP A 575 12.58 -2.19 11.67
CA ASP A 575 11.86 -1.03 11.18
C ASP A 575 11.06 -0.37 12.32
N GLU A 576 11.01 0.96 12.35
CA GLU A 576 10.34 1.70 13.41
C GLU A 576 8.81 1.47 13.44
N SER A 577 8.19 1.24 12.29
CA SER A 577 6.75 1.04 12.14
C SER A 577 6.36 -0.44 12.22
N PHE A 578 7.01 -1.28 11.41
CA PHE A 578 6.62 -2.67 11.21
C PHE A 578 7.35 -3.69 12.11
N GLY A 579 8.40 -3.25 12.81
CA GLY A 579 9.26 -4.16 13.56
C GLY A 579 10.25 -4.89 12.65
N ALA A 580 10.43 -6.19 12.82
CA ALA A 580 11.42 -6.93 12.04
C ALA A 580 11.06 -7.00 10.55
N VAL A 581 12.05 -6.73 9.69
CA VAL A 581 11.97 -6.83 8.22
C VAL A 581 13.10 -7.73 7.75
N VAL A 582 12.79 -8.74 6.95
CA VAL A 582 13.78 -9.61 6.30
C VAL A 582 14.14 -9.09 4.93
N SER A 583 15.43 -9.12 4.59
CA SER A 583 15.99 -8.75 3.29
C SER A 583 16.82 -9.90 2.73
N VAL A 584 16.54 -10.29 1.49
CA VAL A 584 17.31 -11.32 0.75
C VAL A 584 17.81 -10.72 -0.54
N GLY A 585 19.09 -10.95 -0.86
CA GLY A 585 19.70 -10.46 -2.10
C GLY A 585 20.93 -11.26 -2.52
N ALA A 586 21.47 -10.96 -3.70
CA ALA A 586 22.74 -11.53 -4.11
C ALA A 586 23.84 -11.11 -3.11
N GLY A 587 24.83 -11.96 -2.83
CA GLY A 587 25.98 -11.64 -1.98
C GLY A 587 27.16 -11.05 -2.76
N GLY A 588 28.19 -10.61 -2.02
CA GLY A 588 29.44 -10.09 -2.59
C GLY A 588 29.36 -8.64 -3.12
N THR A 589 30.43 -8.20 -3.75
CA THR A 589 30.61 -6.80 -4.22
C THR A 589 29.58 -6.34 -5.25
N LEU A 590 28.93 -7.26 -5.97
CA LEU A 590 27.90 -6.94 -6.97
C LEU A 590 26.57 -6.55 -6.35
N THR A 591 26.31 -6.94 -5.11
CA THR A 591 25.04 -6.64 -4.39
C THR A 591 24.86 -5.14 -4.20
N GLU A 592 25.91 -4.45 -3.81
CA GLU A 592 25.87 -3.00 -3.61
C GLU A 592 25.68 -2.24 -4.92
N LEU A 593 26.23 -2.79 -6.00
CA LEU A 593 26.15 -2.19 -7.33
C LEU A 593 24.74 -2.34 -7.95
N TYR A 594 24.17 -3.54 -7.89
CA TYR A 594 22.89 -3.85 -8.56
C TYR A 594 21.67 -3.67 -7.68
N ARG A 595 21.82 -3.63 -6.35
CA ARG A 595 20.73 -3.46 -5.36
C ARG A 595 19.52 -4.37 -5.59
N ILE A 596 19.75 -5.59 -6.06
CA ILE A 596 18.70 -6.58 -6.27
C ILE A 596 18.42 -7.24 -4.92
N THR A 597 17.52 -6.64 -4.17
CA THR A 597 17.05 -7.15 -2.87
C THR A 597 15.54 -7.28 -2.87
N SER A 598 15.00 -8.20 -2.06
CA SER A 598 13.59 -8.33 -1.78
C SER A 598 13.40 -8.21 -0.27
N ASN A 599 12.53 -7.29 0.17
CA ASN A 599 12.27 -6.99 1.57
C ASN A 599 10.84 -7.37 1.93
N TYR A 600 10.64 -8.05 3.06
CA TYR A 600 9.32 -8.42 3.56
C TYR A 600 9.21 -8.19 5.07
N VAL A 601 8.02 -7.82 5.54
CA VAL A 601 7.74 -7.69 6.98
C VAL A 601 7.66 -9.08 7.63
N CYS A 602 8.40 -9.27 8.72
CA CYS A 602 8.35 -10.53 9.49
C CYS A 602 7.02 -10.63 10.29
N PRO A 603 6.59 -11.86 10.60
CA PRO A 603 7.14 -13.13 10.14
C PRO A 603 6.73 -13.42 8.69
N VAL A 604 7.60 -14.06 7.91
CA VAL A 604 7.29 -14.50 6.55
C VAL A 604 6.94 -15.98 6.51
N THR A 605 6.01 -16.36 5.66
CA THR A 605 5.69 -17.76 5.36
C THR A 605 6.75 -18.36 4.43
N SER A 606 6.79 -19.69 4.31
CA SER A 606 7.67 -20.35 3.33
C SER A 606 7.35 -19.94 1.90
N ASP A 607 6.07 -19.75 1.56
CA ASP A 607 5.66 -19.30 0.23
C ASP A 607 6.09 -17.86 -0.06
N GLU A 608 6.02 -16.96 0.93
CA GLU A 608 6.56 -15.61 0.84
C GLU A 608 8.07 -15.62 0.64
N ALA A 609 8.79 -16.46 1.40
CA ALA A 609 10.23 -16.61 1.22
C ALA A 609 10.59 -17.16 -0.18
N VAL A 610 9.80 -18.10 -0.74
CA VAL A 610 9.92 -18.54 -2.15
C VAL A 610 9.73 -17.36 -3.11
N ASN A 611 8.76 -16.48 -2.85
CA ASN A 611 8.55 -15.31 -3.68
C ASN A 611 9.74 -14.33 -3.61
N MET A 612 10.30 -14.10 -2.42
CA MET A 612 11.51 -13.28 -2.26
C MET A 612 12.68 -13.84 -3.09
N LEU A 613 12.88 -15.16 -3.04
CA LEU A 613 13.93 -15.82 -3.84
C LEU A 613 13.69 -15.70 -5.35
N LYS A 614 12.43 -15.73 -5.81
CA LYS A 614 12.05 -15.52 -7.21
C LYS A 614 12.26 -14.07 -7.67
N GLU A 615 11.88 -13.10 -6.85
CA GLU A 615 12.07 -11.67 -7.13
C GLU A 615 13.55 -11.30 -7.32
N THR A 616 14.43 -11.92 -6.52
CA THR A 616 15.88 -11.73 -6.60
C THR A 616 16.59 -12.68 -7.57
N LYS A 617 15.86 -13.56 -8.28
CA LYS A 617 16.41 -14.63 -9.15
C LYS A 617 17.27 -15.67 -8.43
N ILE A 618 17.36 -15.62 -7.11
CA ILE A 618 18.09 -16.61 -6.31
C ILE A 618 17.45 -17.98 -6.45
N PHE A 619 16.12 -18.05 -6.60
CA PHE A 619 15.38 -19.30 -6.82
C PHE A 619 15.91 -20.06 -8.05
N ASP A 620 16.04 -19.38 -9.18
CA ASP A 620 16.54 -19.96 -10.43
C ASP A 620 18.03 -20.31 -10.31
N LEU A 621 18.80 -19.47 -9.63
CA LEU A 621 20.21 -19.71 -9.37
C LEU A 621 20.43 -21.00 -8.56
N LEU A 622 19.64 -21.25 -7.52
CA LEU A 622 19.74 -22.44 -6.67
C LEU A 622 19.23 -23.69 -7.41
N LYS A 623 18.23 -23.59 -8.28
CA LYS A 623 17.79 -24.68 -9.16
C LYS A 623 18.80 -25.06 -10.22
N GLY A 624 19.89 -24.28 -10.38
CA GLY A 624 20.99 -24.60 -11.28
C GLY A 624 20.86 -23.95 -12.66
N TYR A 625 20.56 -22.65 -12.73
CA TYR A 625 20.59 -21.90 -13.98
C TYR A 625 21.89 -22.17 -14.75
N ARG A 626 21.80 -22.82 -15.94
CA ARG A 626 22.91 -23.28 -16.77
C ARG A 626 23.88 -24.26 -16.08
N SER A 627 23.48 -24.93 -14.97
CA SER A 627 24.28 -25.89 -14.24
C SER A 627 23.39 -26.97 -13.60
N LYS A 628 23.97 -27.93 -12.86
CA LYS A 628 23.19 -28.84 -12.01
C LYS A 628 22.56 -28.10 -10.82
N THR A 629 21.46 -28.62 -10.31
CA THR A 629 20.83 -28.12 -9.07
C THR A 629 21.87 -28.02 -7.96
N ILE A 630 21.97 -26.84 -7.36
CA ILE A 630 22.94 -26.55 -6.30
C ILE A 630 22.35 -26.89 -4.94
N TYR A 631 21.10 -26.43 -4.71
CA TYR A 631 20.38 -26.65 -3.47
C TYR A 631 18.88 -26.48 -3.70
N ASP A 632 18.06 -27.14 -2.88
CA ASP A 632 16.59 -26.98 -2.93
C ASP A 632 16.18 -25.59 -2.43
N PRO A 633 15.69 -24.68 -3.32
CA PRO A 633 15.30 -23.34 -2.92
C PRO A 633 14.11 -23.31 -1.96
N GLU A 634 13.22 -24.32 -1.98
CA GLU A 634 12.08 -24.41 -1.06
C GLU A 634 12.55 -24.77 0.35
N LYS A 635 13.61 -25.61 0.47
CA LYS A 635 14.26 -25.86 1.76
C LYS A 635 14.91 -24.61 2.32
N PHE A 636 15.59 -23.81 1.48
CA PHE A 636 16.16 -22.54 1.93
C PHE A 636 15.06 -21.50 2.31
N ALA A 637 13.96 -21.47 1.59
CA ALA A 637 12.80 -20.65 1.94
C ALA A 637 12.21 -21.01 3.31
N ARG A 638 12.15 -22.31 3.67
CA ARG A 638 11.75 -22.74 5.02
C ARG A 638 12.72 -22.22 6.08
N THR A 639 14.03 -22.31 5.84
CA THR A 639 15.05 -21.74 6.72
C THR A 639 14.84 -20.25 6.98
N ILE A 640 14.57 -19.46 5.91
CA ILE A 640 14.26 -18.01 6.03
C ILE A 640 12.99 -17.80 6.84
N SER A 641 11.92 -18.56 6.55
CA SER A 641 10.64 -18.46 7.24
C SER A 641 10.80 -18.71 8.75
N GLU A 642 11.44 -19.80 9.15
CA GLU A 642 11.64 -20.15 10.54
C GLU A 642 12.49 -19.12 11.29
N LEU A 643 13.58 -18.64 10.68
CA LEU A 643 14.41 -17.59 11.26
C LEU A 643 13.65 -16.27 11.39
N SER A 644 12.78 -15.92 10.42
CA SER A 644 11.96 -14.72 10.48
C SER A 644 10.95 -14.73 11.63
N GLN A 645 10.39 -15.89 11.94
CA GLN A 645 9.48 -16.08 13.07
C GLN A 645 10.21 -15.92 14.42
N TRP A 646 11.45 -16.39 14.50
CA TRP A 646 12.29 -16.20 15.66
C TRP A 646 12.71 -14.74 15.84
N VAL A 647 13.17 -14.08 14.76
CA VAL A 647 13.56 -12.66 14.80
C VAL A 647 12.38 -11.78 15.19
N TYR A 648 11.17 -12.06 14.72
CA TYR A 648 9.97 -11.30 15.06
C TYR A 648 9.68 -11.27 16.58
N ASP A 649 10.01 -12.34 17.31
CA ASP A 649 9.86 -12.43 18.77
C ASP A 649 10.94 -11.64 19.55
N LYS A 650 12.09 -11.36 18.94
CA LYS A 650 13.24 -10.72 19.60
C LYS A 650 13.18 -9.20 19.51
N GLU A 651 12.38 -8.58 20.38
CA GLU A 651 12.18 -7.11 20.37
C GLU A 651 13.45 -6.31 20.58
N ASN A 652 14.45 -6.84 21.28
CA ASN A 652 15.75 -6.22 21.53
C ASN A 652 16.75 -6.41 20.38
N LEU A 653 16.45 -7.21 19.35
CA LEU A 653 17.32 -7.39 18.18
C LEU A 653 17.09 -6.26 17.18
N LYS A 654 18.10 -5.41 16.98
CA LYS A 654 18.08 -4.32 15.99
C LYS A 654 18.42 -4.78 14.59
N GLU A 655 19.39 -5.69 14.50
CA GLU A 655 19.95 -6.16 13.24
C GLU A 655 20.50 -7.57 13.38
N LEU A 656 20.27 -8.40 12.37
CA LEU A 656 20.98 -9.65 12.12
C LEU A 656 21.36 -9.68 10.65
N GLU A 657 22.64 -9.82 10.35
CA GLU A 657 23.15 -9.88 8.97
C GLU A 657 24.05 -11.07 8.79
N ILE A 658 23.79 -11.85 7.74
CA ILE A 658 24.64 -12.93 7.26
C ILE A 658 25.13 -12.52 5.86
N ASN A 659 26.39 -12.08 5.75
CA ASN A 659 26.97 -11.57 4.50
C ASN A 659 28.49 -11.73 4.46
N PRO A 660 29.02 -12.67 3.63
CA PRO A 660 28.26 -13.55 2.75
C PRO A 660 27.68 -14.80 3.45
N LEU A 661 26.56 -15.27 2.93
CA LEU A 661 26.01 -16.59 3.11
C LEU A 661 26.34 -17.40 1.85
N ILE A 662 27.08 -18.51 1.95
CA ILE A 662 27.43 -19.32 0.79
C ILE A 662 26.54 -20.57 0.75
N ILE A 663 25.83 -20.77 -0.37
CA ILE A 663 24.98 -21.95 -0.58
C ILE A 663 25.62 -22.90 -1.57
N ASN A 664 25.74 -24.17 -1.17
CA ASN A 664 26.16 -25.30 -2.01
C ASN A 664 25.26 -26.53 -1.73
N GLU A 665 25.63 -27.69 -2.25
CA GLU A 665 24.87 -28.95 -2.09
C GLU A 665 24.68 -29.39 -0.62
N ASN A 666 25.56 -28.95 0.29
CA ASN A 666 25.50 -29.29 1.71
C ASN A 666 24.62 -28.32 2.53
N GLY A 667 24.25 -27.16 1.94
CA GLY A 667 23.35 -26.20 2.56
C GLY A 667 23.84 -24.76 2.58
N PRO A 668 23.15 -23.88 3.32
CA PRO A 668 23.50 -22.49 3.51
C PRO A 668 24.57 -22.33 4.60
N HIS A 669 25.82 -22.03 4.19
CA HIS A 669 26.98 -21.88 5.08
C HIS A 669 27.13 -20.41 5.52
N ILE A 670 27.16 -20.19 6.84
CA ILE A 670 27.41 -18.87 7.42
C ILE A 670 28.90 -18.55 7.33
N ILE A 671 29.24 -17.54 6.56
CA ILE A 671 30.64 -17.11 6.40
C ILE A 671 30.95 -15.91 7.30
N ASP A 672 30.06 -14.94 7.37
CA ASP A 672 30.17 -13.84 8.31
C ASP A 672 28.77 -13.51 8.88
N LEU A 673 28.68 -13.47 10.20
CA LEU A 673 27.46 -13.14 10.95
C LEU A 673 27.72 -11.90 11.79
N ARG A 674 26.77 -11.00 11.75
CA ARG A 674 26.69 -9.85 12.65
C ARG A 674 25.32 -9.76 13.24
N MET A 675 25.24 -9.52 14.54
CA MET A 675 24.01 -9.18 15.23
C MET A 675 24.21 -7.94 16.10
N ASN A 676 23.15 -7.14 16.26
CA ASN A 676 23.17 -5.98 17.13
C ASN A 676 21.94 -6.00 18.03
N PHE A 677 22.14 -6.02 19.33
CA PHE A 677 21.09 -6.02 20.35
C PHE A 677 21.06 -4.70 21.11
N GLU A 678 19.86 -4.24 21.49
CA GLU A 678 19.68 -3.10 22.42
C GLU A 678 20.24 -3.38 23.79
#